data_50440ebf8be77d19a030ae8655b48897
#
_entry.id   50440ebf8be77d19a030ae8655b48897
#
_cell.length_a   1.000
_cell.length_b   1.000
_cell.length_c   1.000
_cell.angle_alpha   90.00
_cell.angle_beta   90.00
_cell.angle_gamma   90.00
#
_symmetry.space_group_name_H-M   'P 1'
#
loop_
_entity.id
_entity.type
_entity.pdbx_description
1 polymer ?
#
loop_
_entity_poly.entity_id
_entity_poly.type
_entity_poly.pdbx_seq_one_letter_code
_entity_poly.pdbx_strand_id
1 'polypeptide(L)'
;MALEEKREKRPPVTPMMIEEEAALRNGSRGLPPGPWAEAAGPRPRTTERHIAVHKRLVLGFAVSILALLAVTMIAVLLSVRFEECGAAADGSPRAGGNGSISGAARQPPSTGQLPGRSEEETRGGEAAEEKKEEDEEEWQRRRELPPWTRPRLPRHLRPLHYNLMLTIFMENFTFSGEVNVQLEVRNASRYIVLHAHRMHIEAVRVAEDKLAGGVRVARSFLYPQTQVFVVVLNRSLEVQRSYNLKILFNALIENELLGFFRSSYVLHGERRFLGVTQFSPTHARKAFPCFDEPIYKATFKISIRHQATYLSLSNMPVETSVFDEDGWVTDHFSQTPLMSTYYLAWAVCNFTYRETVTKSGVVVRLYARPDAIRRGSGDYALNITRRLIEFYEDYFKVPYSLPKLDLLAVPKHPYAAMENWGLSVFVEQRILLDPSISSISYLLDVTMVIVHELCHQWFGDLVTPVWWEDVWLKEGFAHYFEFIGTDYLYPGWNMGAALIRMLANFMGHSVFQMGLQDYLTIHKYGNAARNDLWNTLSKALKRVGKSVNIQEVMDQWTLQMGYPVITILGNQTADNVIVISQERFVYDSDTKPKDPALGDNSYLWQIPLTIAVGNTSHISSEAIIWVSNKSEHHRIPDLEEASWLLGNINQTGYFRVNYDIRNWRLLINQLTRNHEVISVSNRAGLIDDSFNLARAGYLPQNIPLEIIRYLSEEKDFLPWHAASRALYPLDKLLDRTENYNIFNEYILRQVASMYLKLGWPTNNLNKLLIQASYQHEELRREVIMLACSFGNKHCHQQAATLISDWISSNRNRIPLNVRDIVYCTGVSLMDEDVWEFIWMKFHSTTAVSEKKILLEALTCSDDRNLLNRLLNLSLNSEVVLDQDAIDVIIHVARNPHGRDLAWKFFREKWKILNARYGEALFMNSKLISGVTEFLNTEEELRELKNFIKTYEGGAATSFSRAVETVEANVRWQRLYKEELFQWLRKSLTH
;
A
#
# COMPACT_ATOMS: atom_id res chain seq x y z
N MET A 1 -34.23 15.83 53.05
CA MET A 1 -35.53 15.24 52.71
C MET A 1 -35.16 14.20 51.66
N ALA A 2 -34.78 13.01 51.97
CA ALA A 2 -35.45 11.85 52.59
C ALA A 2 -36.62 11.37 51.75
N LEU A 3 -36.44 10.13 51.38
CA LEU A 3 -37.41 9.07 51.04
C LEU A 3 -37.09 8.45 49.67
N GLU A 4 -37.03 7.18 49.46
CA GLU A 4 -36.92 5.91 50.21
C GLU A 4 -36.82 4.80 49.20
N GLU A 5 -36.10 3.77 49.55
CA GLU A 5 -35.90 2.51 48.84
C GLU A 5 -37.20 1.75 48.55
N LYS A 6 -37.26 1.02 47.46
CA LYS A 6 -37.90 -0.31 47.40
C LYS A 6 -37.10 -1.31 46.58
N ARG A 7 -36.51 -2.26 47.30
CA ARG A 7 -36.04 -3.55 46.83
C ARG A 7 -37.24 -4.43 46.51
N GLU A 8 -37.20 -5.11 45.38
CA GLU A 8 -37.97 -6.34 45.19
C GLU A 8 -37.08 -7.48 44.70
N LYS A 9 -37.37 -8.67 45.28
CA LYS A 9 -36.53 -9.86 45.36
C LYS A 9 -36.55 -10.73 44.08
N ARG A 10 -35.43 -11.34 43.78
CA ARG A 10 -35.32 -12.52 42.92
C ARG A 10 -35.81 -13.79 43.62
N PRO A 11 -36.39 -14.75 42.89
CA PRO A 11 -36.37 -16.16 43.32
C PRO A 11 -35.24 -16.95 42.60
N PRO A 12 -34.77 -18.06 43.15
CA PRO A 12 -33.56 -18.76 42.69
C PRO A 12 -33.86 -19.81 41.63
N VAL A 13 -32.88 -20.03 40.74
CA VAL A 13 -32.92 -21.14 39.77
C VAL A 13 -31.97 -22.23 40.26
N THR A 14 -32.49 -23.41 40.48
CA THR A 14 -31.80 -24.67 40.78
C THR A 14 -31.30 -25.34 39.49
N PRO A 15 -30.17 -26.06 39.50
CA PRO A 15 -29.66 -26.76 38.33
C PRO A 15 -30.31 -28.14 38.15
N MET A 16 -30.62 -28.47 36.91
CA MET A 16 -31.05 -29.79 36.52
C MET A 16 -29.90 -30.59 35.88
N MET A 17 -29.50 -31.65 36.56
CA MET A 17 -28.73 -32.77 36.01
C MET A 17 -29.63 -33.64 35.13
N ILE A 18 -29.12 -34.14 34.05
CA ILE A 18 -29.73 -35.33 33.38
C ILE A 18 -28.63 -36.36 33.12
N GLU A 19 -28.96 -37.52 33.60
CA GLU A 19 -28.20 -38.76 33.66
C GLU A 19 -28.00 -39.42 32.28
N GLU A 20 -26.96 -40.28 32.29
CA GLU A 20 -26.68 -41.36 31.32
C GLU A 20 -27.81 -42.37 31.18
N GLU A 21 -27.86 -43.02 30.06
CA GLU A 21 -28.09 -44.47 30.02
C GLU A 21 -27.36 -45.15 28.88
N ALA A 22 -26.67 -46.21 29.30
CA ALA A 22 -25.89 -47.16 28.55
C ALA A 22 -26.74 -48.40 28.17
N ALA A 23 -26.24 -49.15 27.25
CA ALA A 23 -26.24 -50.63 27.20
C ALA A 23 -26.08 -51.10 25.73
N LEU A 24 -25.47 -52.16 25.33
CA LEU A 24 -24.84 -53.36 25.88
C LEU A 24 -24.21 -54.18 24.73
N ARG A 25 -23.04 -54.73 25.00
CA ARG A 25 -22.53 -56.10 24.80
C ARG A 25 -22.26 -56.62 23.40
N ASN A 26 -21.28 -57.42 23.09
CA ASN A 26 -20.32 -58.37 23.78
C ASN A 26 -19.28 -58.76 22.71
N GLY A 27 -18.12 -59.17 23.01
CA GLY A 27 -17.38 -60.17 23.69
C GLY A 27 -16.11 -60.46 22.87
N SER A 28 -15.07 -60.81 23.25
CA SER A 28 -14.33 -61.39 24.31
C SER A 28 -13.08 -62.16 23.80
N ARG A 29 -12.01 -62.08 24.58
CA ARG A 29 -10.84 -62.99 24.74
C ARG A 29 -9.66 -62.75 23.80
N GLY A 30 -8.42 -62.73 24.26
CA GLY A 30 -7.78 -63.06 25.51
C GLY A 30 -6.27 -62.74 25.37
N LEU A 31 -5.64 -62.43 26.50
CA LEU A 31 -4.22 -62.25 26.74
C LEU A 31 -3.61 -63.63 27.21
N PRO A 32 -2.30 -63.82 27.54
CA PRO A 32 -1.08 -62.99 27.62
C PRO A 32 0.23 -63.82 27.28
N PRO A 33 1.43 -63.66 27.85
CA PRO A 33 2.44 -62.60 27.92
C PRO A 33 3.86 -63.00 27.46
N GLY A 34 4.75 -61.95 27.20
CA GLY A 34 6.18 -61.79 27.14
C GLY A 34 7.15 -63.00 27.20
N PRO A 35 8.47 -62.87 27.20
CA PRO A 35 9.35 -61.73 27.38
C PRO A 35 10.63 -61.72 26.48
N TRP A 36 11.34 -60.52 26.48
CA TRP A 36 12.78 -60.24 26.24
C TRP A 36 13.66 -61.15 25.36
N ALA A 37 14.34 -60.55 24.36
CA ALA A 37 15.79 -60.65 24.14
C ALA A 37 16.28 -59.74 23.00
N GLU A 38 17.45 -59.13 23.22
CA GLU A 38 18.25 -58.32 22.28
C GLU A 38 18.68 -59.12 21.06
N ALA A 39 18.75 -58.42 19.90
CA ALA A 39 19.78 -58.68 18.89
C ALA A 39 19.89 -57.56 17.89
N ALA A 40 21.13 -57.16 17.61
CA ALA A 40 21.56 -56.12 16.72
C ALA A 40 21.41 -56.41 15.19
N GLY A 41 21.11 -55.36 14.41
CA GLY A 41 21.40 -55.12 12.98
C GLY A 41 20.62 -55.92 11.96
N PRO A 42 20.60 -55.50 10.67
CA PRO A 42 21.28 -54.37 9.98
C PRO A 42 20.33 -53.49 9.17
N ARG A 43 20.90 -52.38 8.64
CA ARG A 43 20.28 -51.34 7.77
C ARG A 43 19.54 -51.92 6.59
N PRO A 44 18.35 -51.42 6.21
CA PRO A 44 17.74 -51.71 4.92
C PRO A 44 18.33 -50.82 3.81
N ARG A 45 18.77 -51.47 2.74
CA ARG A 45 19.17 -50.90 1.48
C ARG A 45 17.98 -50.20 0.80
N THR A 46 18.22 -49.04 0.24
CA THR A 46 17.39 -48.35 -0.72
C THR A 46 17.06 -49.25 -1.90
N THR A 47 15.79 -49.57 -2.11
CA THR A 47 15.28 -50.16 -3.34
C THR A 47 14.94 -49.07 -4.32
N GLU A 48 15.84 -48.83 -5.28
CA GLU A 48 15.51 -48.11 -6.49
C GLU A 48 14.42 -48.86 -7.27
N ARG A 49 13.24 -48.30 -7.40
CA ARG A 49 12.22 -48.80 -8.30
C ARG A 49 12.59 -48.35 -9.73
N HIS A 50 13.26 -49.24 -10.47
CA HIS A 50 13.38 -49.12 -11.91
C HIS A 50 12.01 -49.34 -12.56
N ILE A 51 11.44 -48.26 -13.12
CA ILE A 51 10.29 -48.36 -14.02
C ILE A 51 10.82 -48.88 -15.38
N ALA A 52 10.51 -50.11 -15.68
CA ALA A 52 10.82 -50.72 -16.99
C ALA A 52 9.96 -50.04 -18.05
N VAL A 53 10.51 -49.02 -18.76
CA VAL A 53 9.83 -48.39 -19.87
C VAL A 53 10.06 -49.25 -21.10
N HIS A 54 8.99 -49.68 -21.75
CA HIS A 54 9.02 -50.50 -22.97
C HIS A 54 9.74 -49.79 -24.10
N LYS A 55 10.86 -50.34 -24.62
CA LYS A 55 11.69 -49.76 -25.69
C LYS A 55 10.91 -49.27 -26.92
N ARG A 56 9.78 -49.90 -27.22
CA ARG A 56 8.90 -49.47 -28.33
C ARG A 56 8.16 -48.16 -28.04
N LEU A 57 7.89 -47.83 -26.79
CA LEU A 57 7.25 -46.55 -26.40
C LEU A 57 8.23 -45.38 -26.49
N VAL A 58 9.51 -45.61 -26.14
CA VAL A 58 10.58 -44.60 -26.30
C VAL A 58 10.85 -44.31 -27.74
N LEU A 59 10.88 -45.38 -28.59
CA LEU A 59 11.06 -45.19 -30.02
C LEU A 59 9.89 -44.47 -30.67
N GLY A 60 8.63 -44.73 -30.22
CA GLY A 60 7.44 -44.02 -30.70
C GLY A 60 7.47 -42.54 -30.37
N PHE A 61 7.90 -42.18 -29.14
CA PHE A 61 8.06 -40.77 -28.72
C PHE A 61 9.17 -40.06 -29.51
N ALA A 62 10.31 -40.72 -29.71
CA ALA A 62 11.41 -40.16 -30.49
C ALA A 62 11.02 -39.89 -31.96
N VAL A 63 10.30 -40.80 -32.60
CA VAL A 63 9.77 -40.62 -33.95
C VAL A 63 8.74 -39.49 -34.02
N SER A 64 7.85 -39.37 -33.02
CA SER A 64 6.88 -38.29 -32.97
C SER A 64 7.54 -36.91 -32.80
N ILE A 65 8.58 -36.81 -31.97
CA ILE A 65 9.33 -35.55 -31.81
C ILE A 65 10.06 -35.17 -33.09
N LEU A 66 10.67 -36.14 -33.80
CA LEU A 66 11.32 -35.89 -35.06
C LEU A 66 10.34 -35.47 -36.17
N ALA A 67 9.15 -36.04 -36.19
CA ALA A 67 8.10 -35.66 -37.15
C ALA A 67 7.59 -34.22 -36.85
N LEU A 68 7.43 -33.84 -35.59
CA LEU A 68 7.05 -32.48 -35.17
C LEU A 68 8.10 -31.44 -35.53
N LEU A 69 9.39 -31.77 -35.35
CA LEU A 69 10.50 -30.90 -35.74
C LEU A 69 10.60 -30.75 -37.29
N ALA A 70 10.30 -31.79 -38.03
CA ALA A 70 10.25 -31.71 -39.50
C ALA A 70 9.10 -30.83 -39.99
N VAL A 71 7.91 -30.93 -39.38
CA VAL A 71 6.74 -30.08 -39.70
C VAL A 71 7.01 -28.63 -39.36
N THR A 72 7.62 -28.34 -38.21
CA THR A 72 7.97 -26.95 -37.83
C THR A 72 9.05 -26.37 -38.75
N MET A 73 10.05 -27.17 -39.17
CA MET A 73 11.07 -26.71 -40.11
C MET A 73 10.48 -26.42 -41.50
N ILE A 74 9.54 -27.24 -41.97
CA ILE A 74 8.82 -26.99 -43.22
C ILE A 74 7.93 -25.73 -43.11
N ALA A 75 7.27 -25.51 -41.99
CA ALA A 75 6.47 -24.31 -41.76
C ALA A 75 7.32 -23.03 -41.76
N VAL A 76 8.49 -23.06 -41.12
CA VAL A 76 9.46 -21.95 -41.14
C VAL A 76 10.02 -21.72 -42.58
N LEU A 77 10.35 -22.75 -43.30
CA LEU A 77 10.84 -22.61 -44.67
C LEU A 77 9.76 -22.09 -45.64
N LEU A 78 8.50 -22.42 -45.41
CA LEU A 78 7.38 -21.85 -46.16
C LEU A 78 7.11 -20.40 -45.79
N SER A 79 7.22 -20.01 -44.52
CA SER A 79 7.05 -18.61 -44.10
C SER A 79 8.13 -17.69 -44.68
N VAL A 80 9.39 -18.14 -44.70
CA VAL A 80 10.48 -17.37 -45.31
C VAL A 80 10.30 -17.21 -46.83
N ARG A 81 9.67 -18.17 -47.53
CA ARG A 81 9.37 -18.02 -48.98
C ARG A 81 8.20 -17.08 -49.29
N PHE A 82 7.32 -16.81 -48.33
CA PHE A 82 6.22 -15.85 -48.51
C PHE A 82 6.65 -14.40 -48.31
N GLU A 83 7.75 -14.11 -47.60
CA GLU A 83 8.29 -12.75 -47.44
C GLU A 83 9.12 -12.28 -48.67
N GLU A 84 9.62 -13.16 -49.53
CA GLU A 84 10.40 -12.79 -50.73
C GLU A 84 9.54 -12.45 -51.97
N CYS A 85 8.23 -12.63 -51.95
CA CYS A 85 7.36 -12.36 -53.12
C CYS A 85 6.56 -11.03 -53.07
N GLY A 86 6.93 -10.10 -52.19
CA GLY A 86 6.20 -8.83 -52.01
C GLY A 86 6.91 -7.54 -52.47
N ALA A 87 8.04 -7.61 -53.15
CA ALA A 87 8.79 -6.41 -53.55
C ALA A 87 9.35 -6.52 -54.99
N ALA A 88 8.53 -6.26 -55.98
CA ALA A 88 8.99 -5.89 -57.31
C ALA A 88 7.89 -5.23 -58.18
N ALA A 89 8.13 -4.03 -58.55
CA ALA A 89 7.72 -3.19 -59.68
C ALA A 89 7.23 -1.82 -59.22
N ASP A 90 7.88 -0.76 -59.54
CA ASP A 90 8.26 0.02 -60.71
C ASP A 90 9.17 1.16 -60.27
N GLY A 91 10.21 1.56 -60.92
CA GLY A 91 10.53 1.86 -62.25
C GLY A 91 11.41 3.14 -62.23
N SER A 92 12.61 3.01 -62.63
CA SER A 92 13.72 3.96 -62.74
C SER A 92 13.51 5.09 -63.81
N PRO A 93 14.49 5.94 -64.21
CA PRO A 93 15.87 6.17 -63.74
C PRO A 93 16.46 7.59 -63.88
N ARG A 94 17.76 7.71 -63.50
CA ARG A 94 18.83 8.68 -63.93
C ARG A 94 18.98 9.96 -63.10
N ALA A 95 20.15 10.50 -62.82
CA ALA A 95 21.57 10.13 -63.02
C ALA A 95 22.42 11.15 -62.24
N GLY A 96 23.54 10.70 -61.79
CA GLY A 96 24.81 11.37 -61.98
C GLY A 96 25.46 12.15 -60.84
N GLY A 97 26.60 11.69 -60.40
CA GLY A 97 27.72 12.57 -60.17
C GLY A 97 28.40 12.52 -58.77
N ASN A 98 29.31 11.68 -58.68
CA ASN A 98 30.64 11.70 -58.01
C ASN A 98 31.02 12.88 -57.11
N GLY A 99 31.67 12.56 -56.02
CA GLY A 99 32.68 13.42 -55.44
C GLY A 99 33.04 13.13 -53.97
N SER A 100 34.04 12.37 -53.79
CA SER A 100 34.72 11.98 -52.57
C SER A 100 35.45 13.05 -51.78
N ILE A 101 35.81 12.67 -50.53
CA ILE A 101 37.10 12.91 -49.81
C ILE A 101 37.07 13.91 -48.64
N SER A 102 37.32 13.31 -47.44
CA SER A 102 38.22 13.66 -46.32
C SER A 102 38.10 15.05 -45.63
N GLY A 103 37.98 15.11 -44.34
CA GLY A 103 39.00 14.86 -43.39
C GLY A 103 39.25 16.01 -42.43
N ALA A 104 39.37 15.71 -41.15
CA ALA A 104 40.22 16.32 -40.14
C ALA A 104 39.73 17.53 -39.30
N ALA A 105 39.79 17.22 -38.04
CA ALA A 105 39.74 18.05 -36.81
C ALA A 105 40.53 19.35 -36.80
N ARG A 106 40.09 20.30 -35.95
CA ARG A 106 40.94 20.97 -34.90
C ARG A 106 40.17 22.04 -34.12
N GLN A 107 40.41 22.02 -32.82
CA GLN A 107 40.04 23.02 -31.80
C GLN A 107 41.02 24.21 -31.76
N PRO A 108 40.88 25.17 -30.76
CA PRO A 108 40.63 26.59 -30.97
C PRO A 108 41.89 27.48 -30.76
N PRO A 109 41.83 28.83 -30.83
CA PRO A 109 42.06 29.58 -29.62
C PRO A 109 41.35 30.97 -29.49
N SER A 110 41.23 31.32 -28.25
CA SER A 110 41.07 32.53 -27.45
C SER A 110 41.27 33.97 -27.98
N THR A 111 40.51 34.84 -27.31
CA THR A 111 40.72 36.23 -26.90
C THR A 111 40.67 37.39 -27.87
N GLY A 112 39.83 38.43 -27.50
CA GLY A 112 40.20 39.80 -27.71
C GLY A 112 39.07 40.75 -28.11
N GLN A 113 38.55 41.53 -27.13
CA GLN A 113 38.11 42.94 -27.25
C GLN A 113 36.87 43.35 -28.09
N LEU A 114 35.86 43.92 -27.35
CA LEU A 114 34.85 44.89 -27.81
C LEU A 114 35.47 46.12 -28.44
N PRO A 115 34.82 46.87 -29.39
CA PRO A 115 33.49 47.46 -29.22
C PRO A 115 32.67 47.62 -30.52
N GLY A 116 31.36 47.92 -30.43
CA GLY A 116 30.57 48.44 -31.50
C GLY A 116 29.11 48.07 -31.43
N ARG A 117 28.32 48.95 -30.80
CA ARG A 117 26.86 48.95 -30.85
C ARG A 117 26.37 49.29 -32.25
N SER A 118 25.53 48.45 -32.83
CA SER A 118 24.41 48.74 -33.72
C SER A 118 24.20 47.60 -34.72
N GLU A 119 22.96 47.11 -34.84
CA GLU A 119 22.40 46.14 -35.80
C GLU A 119 21.94 44.78 -35.30
N GLU A 120 21.97 44.47 -34.00
CA GLU A 120 21.42 43.19 -33.46
C GLU A 120 20.00 43.29 -32.83
N GLU A 121 19.42 44.50 -32.69
CA GLU A 121 18.05 44.64 -32.14
C GLU A 121 16.93 44.32 -33.15
N THR A 122 17.20 44.30 -34.47
CA THR A 122 16.19 43.97 -35.48
C THR A 122 16.09 42.46 -35.78
N ARG A 123 17.17 41.66 -35.65
CA ARG A 123 17.13 40.20 -35.86
C ARG A 123 16.61 39.41 -34.66
N GLY A 124 16.70 39.94 -33.43
CA GLY A 124 16.10 39.36 -32.23
C GLY A 124 14.58 39.54 -32.20
N GLY A 125 14.04 40.56 -32.82
CA GLY A 125 12.61 40.82 -32.97
C GLY A 125 11.93 39.85 -33.94
N GLU A 126 12.53 39.63 -35.11
CA GLU A 126 12.00 38.74 -36.13
C GLU A 126 12.03 37.27 -35.68
N ALA A 127 13.11 36.77 -35.02
CA ALA A 127 13.19 35.41 -34.50
C ALA A 127 12.26 35.19 -33.30
N ALA A 128 11.91 36.23 -32.54
CA ALA A 128 10.94 36.16 -31.45
C ALA A 128 9.49 36.27 -31.95
N GLU A 129 9.25 36.96 -33.07
CA GLU A 129 7.97 36.99 -33.75
C GLU A 129 7.70 35.69 -34.53
N GLU A 130 8.67 35.15 -35.28
CA GLU A 130 8.57 33.84 -35.91
C GLU A 130 8.32 32.74 -34.90
N LYS A 131 8.99 32.73 -33.75
CA LYS A 131 8.75 31.75 -32.68
C LYS A 131 7.40 31.95 -32.00
N LYS A 132 6.88 33.18 -31.92
CA LYS A 132 5.52 33.44 -31.45
C LYS A 132 4.47 33.00 -32.46
N GLU A 133 4.71 33.20 -33.77
CA GLU A 133 3.83 32.72 -34.82
C GLU A 133 3.85 31.17 -34.90
N GLU A 134 5.01 30.51 -34.77
CA GLU A 134 5.10 29.06 -34.68
C GLU A 134 4.40 28.48 -33.42
N ASP A 135 4.55 29.15 -32.27
CA ASP A 135 3.87 28.77 -31.04
C ASP A 135 2.35 29.04 -31.12
N GLU A 136 1.89 30.12 -31.80
CA GLU A 136 0.48 30.37 -32.03
C GLU A 136 -0.13 29.42 -33.08
N GLU A 137 0.60 29.04 -34.13
CA GLU A 137 0.16 28.04 -35.11
C GLU A 137 0.14 26.63 -34.49
N GLU A 138 1.12 26.29 -33.66
CA GLU A 138 1.10 25.01 -32.91
C GLU A 138 -0.03 25.02 -31.87
N TRP A 139 -0.33 26.15 -31.24
CA TRP A 139 -1.43 26.31 -30.32
C TRP A 139 -2.81 26.24 -31.00
N GLN A 140 -2.94 26.82 -32.24
CA GLN A 140 -4.13 26.68 -33.08
C GLN A 140 -4.29 25.26 -33.60
N ARG A 141 -3.21 24.59 -34.04
CA ARG A 141 -3.24 23.15 -34.40
C ARG A 141 -3.64 22.27 -33.22
N ARG A 142 -3.22 22.57 -32.00
CA ARG A 142 -3.66 21.84 -30.79
C ARG A 142 -5.13 22.08 -30.44
N ARG A 143 -5.72 23.19 -30.81
CA ARG A 143 -7.16 23.46 -30.67
C ARG A 143 -8.01 22.68 -31.68
N GLU A 144 -7.47 22.37 -32.83
CA GLU A 144 -8.15 21.63 -33.90
C GLU A 144 -8.01 20.11 -33.76
N LEU A 145 -7.21 19.62 -32.82
CA LEU A 145 -7.09 18.18 -32.55
C LEU A 145 -8.43 17.60 -32.12
N PRO A 146 -8.85 16.46 -32.69
CA PRO A 146 -10.09 15.80 -32.32
C PRO A 146 -10.18 15.54 -30.81
N PRO A 147 -11.36 15.70 -30.18
CA PRO A 147 -11.52 15.63 -28.73
C PRO A 147 -11.08 14.28 -28.12
N TRP A 148 -11.04 13.22 -28.90
CA TRP A 148 -10.60 11.89 -28.47
C TRP A 148 -9.10 11.68 -28.41
N THR A 149 -8.30 12.61 -28.93
CA THR A 149 -6.83 12.57 -28.83
C THR A 149 -6.31 13.09 -27.49
N ARG A 150 -7.17 13.73 -26.69
CA ARG A 150 -6.83 14.24 -25.36
C ARG A 150 -7.04 13.16 -24.31
N PRO A 151 -6.18 13.08 -23.28
CA PRO A 151 -6.32 12.08 -22.22
C PRO A 151 -7.54 12.31 -21.30
N ARG A 152 -8.11 13.53 -21.26
CA ARG A 152 -9.30 13.88 -20.48
C ARG A 152 -10.54 13.94 -21.37
N LEU A 153 -11.67 13.43 -20.86
CA LEU A 153 -12.94 13.48 -21.57
C LEU A 153 -13.42 14.94 -21.75
N PRO A 154 -14.00 15.26 -22.91
CA PRO A 154 -14.61 16.56 -23.13
C PRO A 154 -15.89 16.72 -22.27
N ARG A 155 -16.07 17.92 -21.69
CA ARG A 155 -17.16 18.22 -20.74
C ARG A 155 -18.49 18.64 -21.38
N HIS A 156 -18.69 18.35 -22.64
CA HIS A 156 -19.91 18.74 -23.36
C HIS A 156 -21.11 17.80 -23.06
N LEU A 157 -20.85 16.60 -22.55
CA LEU A 157 -21.84 15.62 -22.10
C LEU A 157 -21.67 15.32 -20.63
N ARG A 158 -22.78 14.98 -19.97
CA ARG A 158 -22.80 14.47 -18.59
C ARG A 158 -23.66 13.20 -18.51
N PRO A 159 -23.18 12.09 -17.98
CA PRO A 159 -24.01 10.95 -17.68
C PRO A 159 -24.90 11.26 -16.47
N LEU A 160 -26.16 10.86 -16.55
CA LEU A 160 -27.14 10.99 -15.47
C LEU A 160 -27.43 9.64 -14.82
N HIS A 161 -27.61 8.61 -15.65
CA HIS A 161 -27.99 7.27 -15.22
C HIS A 161 -27.37 6.21 -16.12
N TYR A 162 -26.97 5.11 -15.53
CA TYR A 162 -26.55 3.89 -16.22
C TYR A 162 -27.48 2.75 -15.86
N ASN A 163 -28.04 2.07 -16.89
CA ASN A 163 -28.62 0.77 -16.74
C ASN A 163 -27.66 -0.24 -17.37
N LEU A 164 -27.06 -1.10 -16.53
CA LEU A 164 -26.01 -2.06 -16.91
C LEU A 164 -26.52 -3.46 -16.67
N MET A 165 -26.66 -4.24 -17.74
CA MET A 165 -26.97 -5.66 -17.69
C MET A 165 -25.76 -6.47 -18.13
N LEU A 166 -25.35 -7.43 -17.31
CA LEU A 166 -24.20 -8.30 -17.54
C LEU A 166 -24.64 -9.76 -17.54
N THR A 167 -24.15 -10.55 -18.49
CA THR A 167 -24.24 -12.01 -18.47
C THR A 167 -22.85 -12.59 -18.33
N ILE A 168 -22.60 -13.33 -17.24
CA ILE A 168 -21.26 -13.76 -16.81
C ILE A 168 -21.10 -15.25 -17.02
N PHE A 169 -20.11 -15.64 -17.81
CA PHE A 169 -19.78 -17.03 -18.15
C PHE A 169 -18.49 -17.46 -17.43
N MET A 170 -18.65 -17.99 -16.22
CA MET A 170 -17.49 -18.40 -15.38
C MET A 170 -16.74 -19.61 -15.93
N GLU A 171 -17.31 -20.38 -16.83
CA GLU A 171 -16.69 -21.57 -17.43
C GLU A 171 -15.57 -21.24 -18.41
N ASN A 172 -15.77 -20.20 -19.22
CA ASN A 172 -14.80 -19.75 -20.23
C ASN A 172 -14.17 -18.39 -19.91
N PHE A 173 -14.51 -17.81 -18.72
CA PHE A 173 -14.04 -16.53 -18.25
C PHE A 173 -14.33 -15.36 -19.20
N THR A 174 -15.54 -15.32 -19.74
CA THR A 174 -16.04 -14.23 -20.58
C THR A 174 -17.29 -13.61 -19.97
N PHE A 175 -17.65 -12.44 -20.44
CA PHE A 175 -18.93 -11.83 -20.13
C PHE A 175 -19.42 -10.97 -21.30
N SER A 176 -20.72 -10.87 -21.46
CA SER A 176 -21.38 -9.95 -22.37
C SER A 176 -22.15 -8.90 -21.57
N GLY A 177 -22.25 -7.71 -22.10
CA GLY A 177 -22.93 -6.62 -21.44
C GLY A 177 -23.76 -5.74 -22.38
N GLU A 178 -24.84 -5.23 -21.84
CA GLU A 178 -25.61 -4.14 -22.38
C GLU A 178 -25.53 -2.96 -21.41
N VAL A 179 -25.02 -1.82 -21.88
CA VAL A 179 -25.07 -0.57 -21.10
C VAL A 179 -25.95 0.44 -21.82
N ASN A 180 -26.91 1.01 -21.10
CA ASN A 180 -27.72 2.13 -21.54
C ASN A 180 -27.42 3.34 -20.66
N VAL A 181 -26.83 4.39 -21.26
CA VAL A 181 -26.39 5.60 -20.56
C VAL A 181 -27.31 6.75 -20.92
N GLN A 182 -28.00 7.31 -19.94
CA GLN A 182 -28.74 8.54 -20.11
C GLN A 182 -27.79 9.74 -20.02
N LEU A 183 -27.75 10.56 -21.08
CA LEU A 183 -26.84 11.67 -21.27
C LEU A 183 -27.57 13.00 -21.29
N GLU A 184 -27.07 13.96 -20.51
CA GLU A 184 -27.40 15.37 -20.59
C GLU A 184 -26.41 16.11 -21.51
N VAL A 185 -26.92 16.94 -22.45
CA VAL A 185 -26.08 17.73 -23.35
C VAL A 185 -25.90 19.13 -22.78
N ARG A 186 -24.66 19.46 -22.39
CA ARG A 186 -24.27 20.79 -21.91
C ARG A 186 -23.87 21.74 -23.04
N ASN A 187 -23.13 21.20 -24.01
CA ASN A 187 -22.74 21.91 -25.21
C ASN A 187 -23.02 21.05 -26.44
N ALA A 188 -23.51 21.64 -27.52
CA ALA A 188 -23.80 20.92 -28.76
C ALA A 188 -22.57 20.20 -29.31
N SER A 189 -22.71 18.92 -29.67
CA SER A 189 -21.62 18.12 -30.18
C SER A 189 -22.10 17.06 -31.17
N ARG A 190 -21.29 16.78 -32.19
CA ARG A 190 -21.48 15.61 -33.09
C ARG A 190 -20.73 14.38 -32.62
N TYR A 191 -20.05 14.45 -31.48
CA TYR A 191 -19.24 13.38 -30.96
C TYR A 191 -19.72 13.00 -29.55
N ILE A 192 -19.84 11.68 -29.29
CA ILE A 192 -19.90 11.13 -27.95
C ILE A 192 -18.57 10.42 -27.73
N VAL A 193 -17.81 10.84 -26.71
CA VAL A 193 -16.52 10.25 -26.33
C VAL A 193 -16.64 9.73 -24.92
N LEU A 194 -16.43 8.44 -24.73
CA LEU A 194 -16.43 7.79 -23.43
C LEU A 194 -15.30 6.76 -23.38
N HIS A 195 -14.88 6.36 -22.19
CA HIS A 195 -13.81 5.38 -22.03
C HIS A 195 -14.30 3.96 -22.32
N ALA A 196 -13.47 3.18 -23.02
CA ALA A 196 -13.60 1.72 -23.20
C ALA A 196 -12.23 1.13 -23.56
N HIS A 197 -11.87 0.04 -22.92
CA HIS A 197 -10.58 -0.60 -23.09
C HIS A 197 -10.67 -2.11 -23.02
N ARG A 198 -9.97 -2.84 -23.91
CA ARG A 198 -9.91 -4.32 -23.96
C ARG A 198 -11.30 -5.00 -24.07
N MET A 199 -12.21 -4.42 -24.82
CA MET A 199 -13.52 -5.01 -25.08
C MET A 199 -13.89 -4.91 -26.56
N HIS A 200 -14.75 -5.80 -27.01
CA HIS A 200 -15.35 -5.76 -28.34
C HIS A 200 -16.72 -5.10 -28.28
N ILE A 201 -16.93 -4.06 -29.10
CA ILE A 201 -18.21 -3.37 -29.20
C ILE A 201 -18.99 -3.99 -30.36
N GLU A 202 -20.14 -4.60 -30.07
CA GLU A 202 -21.00 -5.25 -31.07
C GLU A 202 -21.94 -4.26 -31.76
N ALA A 203 -22.58 -3.40 -30.97
CA ALA A 203 -23.57 -2.47 -31.47
C ALA A 203 -23.64 -1.20 -30.65
N VAL A 204 -23.96 -0.08 -31.32
CA VAL A 204 -24.22 1.21 -30.67
C VAL A 204 -25.45 1.86 -31.26
N ARG A 205 -26.30 2.40 -30.40
CA ARG A 205 -27.52 3.15 -30.78
C ARG A 205 -27.66 4.38 -29.92
N VAL A 206 -28.15 5.47 -30.53
CA VAL A 206 -28.44 6.72 -29.83
C VAL A 206 -29.91 7.07 -30.09
N ALA A 207 -30.68 7.27 -29.04
CA ALA A 207 -32.08 7.66 -29.10
C ALA A 207 -32.31 8.93 -28.29
N GLU A 208 -33.26 9.76 -28.72
CA GLU A 208 -33.69 10.92 -27.95
C GLU A 208 -34.83 10.52 -27.02
N ASP A 209 -34.82 10.98 -25.78
CA ASP A 209 -35.67 10.49 -24.68
C ASP A 209 -37.19 10.75 -24.88
N LYS A 210 -37.57 11.70 -25.74
CA LYS A 210 -38.97 12.14 -25.92
C LYS A 210 -39.49 12.02 -27.34
N LEU A 211 -38.71 11.56 -28.28
CA LEU A 211 -39.07 11.45 -29.70
C LEU A 211 -38.83 10.03 -30.21
N ALA A 212 -39.80 9.47 -30.93
CA ALA A 212 -39.69 8.15 -31.56
C ALA A 212 -38.59 8.03 -32.64
N GLY A 213 -37.74 9.06 -32.81
CA GLY A 213 -36.66 9.12 -33.81
C GLY A 213 -35.27 9.02 -33.20
N GLY A 214 -34.50 7.97 -33.55
CA GLY A 214 -33.10 7.82 -33.18
C GLY A 214 -32.20 8.84 -33.87
N VAL A 215 -31.06 9.15 -33.22
CA VAL A 215 -29.96 9.88 -33.87
C VAL A 215 -29.08 8.89 -34.59
N ARG A 216 -28.97 9.03 -35.92
CA ARG A 216 -28.18 8.06 -36.71
C ARG A 216 -26.68 8.20 -36.36
N VAL A 217 -26.06 7.08 -36.00
CA VAL A 217 -24.62 6.93 -35.87
C VAL A 217 -24.03 6.88 -37.29
N ALA A 218 -23.13 7.82 -37.59
CA ALA A 218 -22.40 7.85 -38.86
C ALA A 218 -21.24 6.85 -38.86
N ARG A 219 -20.49 6.79 -37.77
CA ARG A 219 -19.45 5.77 -37.52
C ARG A 219 -19.14 5.69 -36.03
N SER A 220 -18.54 4.57 -35.60
CA SER A 220 -18.00 4.40 -34.25
C SER A 220 -16.68 3.66 -34.33
N PHE A 221 -15.76 3.94 -33.39
CA PHE A 221 -14.45 3.28 -33.36
C PHE A 221 -13.83 3.39 -31.97
N LEU A 222 -12.99 2.41 -31.62
CA LEU A 222 -12.09 2.48 -30.45
C LEU A 222 -10.83 3.26 -30.82
N TYR A 223 -10.38 4.10 -29.91
CA TYR A 223 -9.10 4.82 -30.02
C TYR A 223 -8.19 4.43 -28.85
N PRO A 224 -7.28 3.44 -29.07
CA PRO A 224 -6.53 2.80 -28.00
C PRO A 224 -5.56 3.73 -27.25
N GLN A 225 -5.03 4.77 -27.91
CA GLN A 225 -4.03 5.68 -27.34
C GLN A 225 -4.53 6.42 -26.10
N THR A 226 -5.83 6.75 -26.07
CA THR A 226 -6.48 7.39 -24.92
C THR A 226 -7.55 6.50 -24.28
N GLN A 227 -7.66 5.24 -24.72
CA GLN A 227 -8.60 4.23 -24.21
C GLN A 227 -10.07 4.69 -24.28
N VAL A 228 -10.47 5.32 -25.40
CA VAL A 228 -11.82 5.81 -25.58
C VAL A 228 -12.54 5.13 -26.73
N PHE A 229 -13.87 5.08 -26.61
CA PHE A 229 -14.80 4.74 -27.67
C PHE A 229 -15.45 6.03 -28.18
N VAL A 230 -15.40 6.24 -29.47
CA VAL A 230 -15.89 7.43 -30.15
C VAL A 230 -17.11 7.07 -31.00
N VAL A 231 -18.21 7.80 -30.80
CA VAL A 231 -19.44 7.69 -31.59
C VAL A 231 -19.62 9.01 -32.33
N VAL A 232 -19.52 8.97 -33.66
CA VAL A 232 -19.72 10.11 -34.54
C VAL A 232 -21.16 10.09 -35.06
N LEU A 233 -21.87 11.19 -34.88
CA LEU A 233 -23.29 11.33 -35.22
C LEU A 233 -23.45 12.10 -36.53
N ASN A 234 -24.53 11.81 -37.26
CA ASN A 234 -24.87 12.53 -38.47
C ASN A 234 -25.37 13.95 -38.23
N ARG A 235 -25.86 14.24 -37.00
CA ARG A 235 -26.28 15.60 -36.55
C ARG A 235 -25.76 15.87 -35.14
N SER A 236 -25.62 17.14 -34.78
CA SER A 236 -25.28 17.55 -33.43
C SER A 236 -26.38 17.20 -32.43
N LEU A 237 -25.99 16.82 -31.22
CA LEU A 237 -26.89 16.73 -30.08
C LEU A 237 -27.25 18.14 -29.61
N GLU A 238 -28.51 18.36 -29.24
CA GLU A 238 -29.04 19.66 -28.84
C GLU A 238 -28.87 19.91 -27.33
N VAL A 239 -28.48 21.12 -26.96
CA VAL A 239 -28.28 21.53 -25.56
C VAL A 239 -29.58 21.41 -24.77
N GLN A 240 -29.52 21.04 -23.51
CA GLN A 240 -30.63 20.82 -22.58
C GLN A 240 -31.57 19.66 -22.96
N ARG A 241 -31.19 18.80 -23.93
CA ARG A 241 -31.91 17.57 -24.20
C ARG A 241 -31.22 16.35 -23.61
N SER A 242 -31.98 15.30 -23.30
CA SER A 242 -31.48 14.01 -22.82
C SER A 242 -31.50 12.99 -23.95
N TYR A 243 -30.43 12.23 -24.03
CA TYR A 243 -30.27 11.15 -25.01
C TYR A 243 -29.89 9.85 -24.31
N ASN A 244 -30.34 8.73 -24.84
CA ASN A 244 -30.00 7.39 -24.39
C ASN A 244 -28.97 6.78 -25.34
N LEU A 245 -27.78 6.49 -24.83
CA LEU A 245 -26.71 5.79 -25.53
C LEU A 245 -26.71 4.32 -25.10
N LYS A 246 -27.12 3.43 -26.03
CA LYS A 246 -27.12 1.98 -25.82
C LYS A 246 -25.92 1.35 -26.52
N ILE A 247 -25.13 0.56 -25.79
CA ILE A 247 -23.95 -0.14 -26.31
C ILE A 247 -24.06 -1.61 -25.89
N LEU A 248 -23.85 -2.51 -26.85
CA LEU A 248 -23.66 -3.96 -26.63
C LEU A 248 -22.16 -4.27 -26.77
N PHE A 249 -21.62 -5.04 -25.84
CA PHE A 249 -20.20 -5.34 -25.79
C PHE A 249 -19.91 -6.71 -25.17
N ASN A 250 -18.72 -7.25 -25.51
CA ASN A 250 -18.16 -8.48 -24.93
C ASN A 250 -16.75 -8.22 -24.43
N ALA A 251 -16.37 -8.89 -23.33
CA ALA A 251 -15.03 -8.80 -22.79
C ALA A 251 -14.62 -10.08 -22.05
N LEU A 252 -13.35 -10.16 -21.67
CA LEU A 252 -12.79 -11.25 -20.89
C LEU A 252 -12.84 -10.93 -19.40
N ILE A 253 -13.06 -11.96 -18.57
CA ILE A 253 -12.75 -11.89 -17.14
C ILE A 253 -11.25 -12.08 -17.00
N GLU A 254 -10.55 -10.98 -16.79
CA GLU A 254 -9.09 -10.92 -16.84
C GLU A 254 -8.41 -11.74 -15.73
N ASN A 255 -7.19 -12.18 -15.99
CA ASN A 255 -6.34 -12.76 -14.96
C ASN A 255 -5.47 -11.68 -14.27
N GLU A 256 -5.34 -10.52 -14.90
CA GLU A 256 -4.77 -9.31 -14.29
C GLU A 256 -5.73 -8.81 -13.21
N LEU A 257 -5.21 -8.37 -12.06
CA LEU A 257 -6.03 -7.98 -10.90
C LEU A 257 -6.72 -6.61 -11.04
N LEU A 258 -7.13 -6.21 -12.25
CA LEU A 258 -7.70 -4.90 -12.59
C LEU A 258 -8.91 -5.04 -13.52
N GLY A 259 -9.88 -4.14 -13.40
CA GLY A 259 -11.15 -4.24 -14.13
C GLY A 259 -12.05 -5.32 -13.53
N PHE A 260 -12.65 -6.16 -14.34
CA PHE A 260 -13.36 -7.36 -13.88
C PHE A 260 -12.44 -8.57 -14.06
N PHE A 261 -11.94 -9.11 -12.95
CA PHE A 261 -10.91 -10.14 -12.95
C PHE A 261 -11.34 -11.39 -12.18
N ARG A 262 -10.64 -12.51 -12.44
CA ARG A 262 -10.86 -13.78 -11.77
C ARG A 262 -9.88 -14.02 -10.64
N SER A 263 -10.38 -14.55 -9.55
CA SER A 263 -9.62 -15.09 -8.42
C SER A 263 -9.99 -16.56 -8.20
N SER A 264 -9.21 -17.31 -7.44
CA SER A 264 -9.48 -18.72 -7.19
C SER A 264 -8.99 -19.16 -5.81
N TYR A 265 -9.63 -20.18 -5.27
CA TYR A 265 -9.26 -20.86 -4.04
C TYR A 265 -9.45 -22.37 -4.16
N VAL A 266 -8.82 -23.13 -3.28
CA VAL A 266 -9.01 -24.59 -3.22
C VAL A 266 -9.90 -24.94 -2.02
N LEU A 267 -10.95 -25.74 -2.28
CA LEU A 267 -11.83 -26.25 -1.25
C LEU A 267 -12.03 -27.75 -1.48
N HIS A 268 -11.69 -28.57 -0.47
CA HIS A 268 -11.75 -30.06 -0.55
C HIS A 268 -10.97 -30.65 -1.74
N GLY A 269 -9.84 -30.02 -2.12
CA GLY A 269 -9.03 -30.44 -3.25
C GLY A 269 -9.49 -29.92 -4.62
N GLU A 270 -10.65 -29.30 -4.71
CA GLU A 270 -11.18 -28.70 -5.93
C GLU A 270 -10.84 -27.22 -6.03
N ARG A 271 -10.38 -26.77 -7.19
CA ARG A 271 -10.18 -25.34 -7.47
C ARG A 271 -11.51 -24.70 -7.85
N ARG A 272 -11.89 -23.65 -7.12
CA ARG A 272 -13.08 -22.84 -7.37
C ARG A 272 -12.68 -21.44 -7.79
N PHE A 273 -13.42 -20.91 -8.75
CA PHE A 273 -13.19 -19.57 -9.30
C PHE A 273 -14.27 -18.60 -8.83
N LEU A 274 -13.89 -17.33 -8.78
CA LEU A 274 -14.80 -16.20 -8.58
C LEU A 274 -14.38 -15.07 -9.51
N GLY A 275 -15.35 -14.23 -9.88
CA GLY A 275 -15.14 -12.97 -10.56
C GLY A 275 -15.36 -11.82 -9.59
N VAL A 276 -14.49 -10.80 -9.61
CA VAL A 276 -14.59 -9.63 -8.75
C VAL A 276 -14.02 -8.40 -9.46
N THR A 277 -14.53 -7.23 -9.16
CA THR A 277 -14.11 -5.97 -9.78
C THR A 277 -13.07 -5.22 -8.94
N GLN A 278 -12.13 -4.55 -9.64
CA GLN A 278 -11.26 -3.50 -9.11
C GLN A 278 -11.16 -2.37 -10.12
N PHE A 279 -11.87 -1.28 -9.88
CA PHE A 279 -11.99 -0.17 -10.84
C PHE A 279 -11.13 1.04 -10.53
N SER A 280 -10.84 1.30 -9.27
CA SER A 280 -9.97 2.42 -8.90
C SER A 280 -8.54 2.21 -9.42
N PRO A 281 -7.87 3.25 -9.99
CA PRO A 281 -8.41 4.59 -10.24
C PRO A 281 -9.15 4.75 -11.58
N THR A 282 -8.83 3.97 -12.64
CA THR A 282 -9.30 4.19 -14.01
C THR A 282 -9.56 2.88 -14.76
N HIS A 283 -10.07 1.87 -14.08
CA HIS A 283 -10.23 0.52 -14.64
C HIS A 283 -11.69 0.08 -14.82
N ALA A 284 -12.68 0.94 -14.54
CA ALA A 284 -14.07 0.69 -14.92
C ALA A 284 -14.21 0.53 -16.43
N ARG A 285 -13.42 1.26 -17.21
CA ARG A 285 -13.31 1.19 -18.67
C ARG A 285 -12.90 -0.17 -19.22
N LYS A 286 -12.28 -1.05 -18.40
CA LYS A 286 -11.96 -2.44 -18.75
C LYS A 286 -13.15 -3.37 -18.61
N ALA A 287 -14.20 -2.94 -17.88
CA ALA A 287 -15.38 -3.76 -17.59
C ALA A 287 -16.62 -3.34 -18.37
N PHE A 288 -16.80 -2.06 -18.65
CA PHE A 288 -17.92 -1.54 -19.47
C PHE A 288 -17.62 -0.16 -20.03
N PRO A 289 -18.23 0.25 -21.15
CA PRO A 289 -18.10 1.60 -21.69
C PRO A 289 -18.70 2.65 -20.74
N CYS A 290 -17.90 3.63 -20.29
CA CYS A 290 -18.33 4.60 -19.28
C CYS A 290 -17.56 5.93 -19.32
N PHE A 291 -18.06 6.95 -18.63
CA PHE A 291 -17.36 8.20 -18.36
C PHE A 291 -16.50 8.03 -17.11
N ASP A 292 -15.32 7.41 -17.28
CA ASP A 292 -14.47 6.93 -16.22
C ASP A 292 -13.52 8.01 -15.66
N GLU A 293 -14.12 9.09 -15.17
CA GLU A 293 -13.47 10.15 -14.40
C GLU A 293 -14.30 10.45 -13.14
N PRO A 294 -13.69 10.75 -11.99
CA PRO A 294 -14.39 10.91 -10.70
C PRO A 294 -15.51 11.96 -10.72
N ILE A 295 -15.35 13.01 -11.54
CA ILE A 295 -16.32 14.12 -11.62
C ILE A 295 -17.67 13.72 -12.25
N TYR A 296 -17.71 12.62 -13.02
CA TYR A 296 -18.93 12.16 -13.68
C TYR A 296 -19.74 11.24 -12.79
N LYS A 297 -20.30 11.79 -11.69
CA LYS A 297 -21.23 11.04 -10.85
C LYS A 297 -22.55 10.84 -11.58
N ALA A 298 -23.04 9.61 -11.51
CA ALA A 298 -24.34 9.19 -12.04
C ALA A 298 -24.98 8.15 -11.09
N THR A 299 -26.24 7.83 -11.31
CA THR A 299 -26.89 6.68 -10.67
C THR A 299 -26.69 5.42 -11.51
N PHE A 300 -26.66 4.25 -10.87
CA PHE A 300 -26.49 2.97 -11.55
C PHE A 300 -27.60 2.00 -11.14
N LYS A 301 -28.21 1.33 -12.13
CA LYS A 301 -29.03 0.16 -11.93
C LYS A 301 -28.34 -1.03 -12.61
N ILE A 302 -27.98 -2.04 -11.82
CA ILE A 302 -27.23 -3.19 -12.29
C ILE A 302 -28.11 -4.41 -12.29
N SER A 303 -27.95 -5.26 -13.31
CA SER A 303 -28.52 -6.60 -13.38
C SER A 303 -27.43 -7.57 -13.79
N ILE A 304 -27.29 -8.68 -13.07
CA ILE A 304 -26.26 -9.70 -13.31
C ILE A 304 -26.94 -11.04 -13.53
N ARG A 305 -26.73 -11.60 -14.73
CA ARG A 305 -27.16 -12.96 -15.09
C ARG A 305 -25.98 -13.91 -14.92
N HIS A 306 -26.14 -14.93 -14.10
CA HIS A 306 -25.11 -15.92 -13.76
C HIS A 306 -25.72 -17.31 -13.55
N GLN A 307 -24.89 -18.36 -13.50
CA GLN A 307 -25.36 -19.71 -13.17
C GLN A 307 -25.82 -19.77 -11.70
N ALA A 308 -26.88 -20.52 -11.41
CA ALA A 308 -27.48 -20.64 -10.08
C ALA A 308 -26.54 -21.26 -9.02
N THR A 309 -25.41 -21.86 -9.44
CA THR A 309 -24.35 -22.34 -8.54
C THR A 309 -23.52 -21.23 -7.91
N TYR A 310 -23.60 -20.02 -8.43
CA TYR A 310 -22.95 -18.81 -7.91
C TYR A 310 -23.97 -17.91 -7.24
N LEU A 311 -23.51 -16.96 -6.46
CA LEU A 311 -24.26 -15.79 -6.02
C LEU A 311 -23.61 -14.53 -6.61
N SER A 312 -24.41 -13.50 -6.81
CA SER A 312 -23.92 -12.19 -7.22
C SER A 312 -24.02 -11.17 -6.09
N LEU A 313 -23.04 -10.26 -6.02
CA LEU A 313 -22.98 -9.14 -5.08
C LEU A 313 -22.73 -7.84 -5.85
N SER A 314 -23.29 -6.73 -5.36
CA SER A 314 -23.02 -5.40 -5.89
C SER A 314 -23.15 -4.35 -4.79
N ASN A 315 -23.00 -3.06 -5.13
CA ASN A 315 -23.08 -1.93 -4.21
C ASN A 315 -24.39 -1.90 -3.39
N MET A 316 -25.52 -2.17 -4.06
CA MET A 316 -26.86 -2.14 -3.46
C MET A 316 -27.38 -3.57 -3.21
N PRO A 317 -28.41 -3.74 -2.38
CA PRO A 317 -29.04 -5.05 -2.20
C PRO A 317 -29.75 -5.51 -3.47
N VAL A 318 -29.91 -6.84 -3.61
CA VAL A 318 -30.76 -7.45 -4.63
C VAL A 318 -32.21 -7.05 -4.35
N GLU A 319 -32.89 -6.51 -5.36
CA GLU A 319 -34.31 -6.14 -5.34
C GLU A 319 -35.18 -7.33 -5.74
N THR A 320 -34.77 -8.01 -6.83
CA THR A 320 -35.45 -9.20 -7.34
C THR A 320 -34.47 -10.17 -7.99
N SER A 321 -34.74 -11.46 -7.88
CA SER A 321 -34.04 -12.52 -8.60
C SER A 321 -35.00 -13.28 -9.50
N VAL A 322 -34.66 -13.39 -10.78
CA VAL A 322 -35.44 -14.13 -11.79
C VAL A 322 -34.70 -15.41 -12.15
N PHE A 323 -35.34 -16.54 -11.99
CA PHE A 323 -34.75 -17.85 -12.28
C PHE A 323 -35.21 -18.30 -13.66
N ASP A 324 -34.28 -18.69 -14.53
CA ASP A 324 -34.53 -19.25 -15.84
C ASP A 324 -34.62 -20.79 -15.76
N GLU A 325 -35.37 -21.43 -16.67
CA GLU A 325 -35.52 -22.90 -16.70
C GLU A 325 -34.20 -23.64 -17.01
N ASP A 326 -33.21 -22.95 -17.58
CA ASP A 326 -31.91 -23.48 -17.96
C ASP A 326 -30.87 -23.46 -16.83
N GLY A 327 -31.25 -23.13 -15.58
CA GLY A 327 -30.39 -23.08 -14.41
C GLY A 327 -29.59 -21.80 -14.27
N TRP A 328 -30.02 -20.72 -14.92
CA TRP A 328 -29.48 -19.37 -14.77
C TRP A 328 -30.35 -18.54 -13.84
N VAL A 329 -29.74 -17.52 -13.24
CA VAL A 329 -30.42 -16.54 -12.37
C VAL A 329 -30.01 -15.16 -12.82
N THR A 330 -30.97 -14.26 -12.89
CA THR A 330 -30.74 -12.83 -13.10
C THR A 330 -31.11 -12.08 -11.83
N ASP A 331 -30.08 -11.53 -11.16
CA ASP A 331 -30.23 -10.69 -9.99
C ASP A 331 -30.32 -9.22 -10.42
N HIS A 332 -31.42 -8.56 -10.07
CA HIS A 332 -31.63 -7.13 -10.26
C HIS A 332 -31.35 -6.40 -8.96
N PHE A 333 -30.37 -5.49 -8.97
CA PHE A 333 -29.99 -4.70 -7.80
C PHE A 333 -30.76 -3.38 -7.75
N SER A 334 -31.02 -2.88 -6.54
CA SER A 334 -31.61 -1.56 -6.35
C SER A 334 -30.70 -0.47 -6.94
N GLN A 335 -31.29 0.67 -7.30
CA GLN A 335 -30.56 1.79 -7.86
C GLN A 335 -29.63 2.42 -6.82
N THR A 336 -28.41 2.77 -7.23
CA THR A 336 -27.42 3.46 -6.39
C THR A 336 -27.75 4.93 -6.21
N PRO A 337 -27.25 5.60 -5.17
CA PRO A 337 -27.11 7.06 -5.14
C PRO A 337 -26.20 7.57 -6.27
N LEU A 338 -26.05 8.90 -6.39
CA LEU A 338 -25.08 9.52 -7.29
C LEU A 338 -23.66 9.16 -6.84
N MET A 339 -22.92 8.44 -7.67
CA MET A 339 -21.56 7.99 -7.39
C MET A 339 -20.68 7.94 -8.65
N SER A 340 -19.39 7.97 -8.47
CA SER A 340 -18.40 7.84 -9.55
C SER A 340 -18.24 6.39 -9.99
N THR A 341 -17.84 6.17 -11.25
CA THR A 341 -17.68 4.83 -11.85
C THR A 341 -16.69 3.94 -11.09
N TYR A 342 -15.62 4.51 -10.52
CA TYR A 342 -14.60 3.72 -9.86
C TYR A 342 -15.01 3.11 -8.51
N TYR A 343 -16.16 3.50 -7.95
CA TYR A 343 -16.79 2.88 -6.78
C TYR A 343 -17.83 1.83 -7.13
N LEU A 344 -18.21 1.73 -8.40
CA LEU A 344 -19.08 0.67 -8.86
C LEU A 344 -18.37 -0.68 -8.70
N ALA A 345 -19.08 -1.67 -8.16
CA ALA A 345 -18.49 -2.98 -7.92
C ALA A 345 -19.51 -4.10 -8.07
N TRP A 346 -19.00 -5.26 -8.47
CA TRP A 346 -19.74 -6.52 -8.40
C TRP A 346 -18.79 -7.70 -8.18
N ALA A 347 -19.37 -8.77 -7.67
CA ALA A 347 -18.69 -10.06 -7.57
C ALA A 347 -19.66 -11.20 -7.91
N VAL A 348 -19.11 -12.28 -8.49
CA VAL A 348 -19.81 -13.55 -8.71
C VAL A 348 -18.97 -14.66 -8.10
N CYS A 349 -19.49 -15.33 -7.06
CA CYS A 349 -18.73 -16.27 -6.24
C CYS A 349 -19.62 -17.35 -5.61
N ASN A 350 -18.98 -18.36 -4.99
CA ASN A 350 -19.66 -19.40 -4.20
C ASN A 350 -19.34 -19.21 -2.69
N PHE A 351 -19.35 -17.97 -2.23
CA PHE A 351 -19.05 -17.67 -0.82
C PHE A 351 -20.27 -17.85 0.08
N THR A 352 -20.02 -17.99 1.35
CA THR A 352 -21.05 -17.91 2.40
C THR A 352 -20.78 -16.67 3.25
N TYR A 353 -21.73 -16.29 4.09
CA TYR A 353 -21.60 -15.07 4.88
C TYR A 353 -22.06 -15.25 6.32
N ARG A 354 -21.66 -14.30 7.15
CA ARG A 354 -22.28 -13.96 8.43
C ARG A 354 -22.76 -12.53 8.42
N GLU A 355 -23.76 -12.21 9.23
CA GLU A 355 -24.32 -10.86 9.27
C GLU A 355 -24.52 -10.33 10.67
N THR A 356 -24.57 -9.01 10.77
CA THR A 356 -25.00 -8.27 11.94
C THR A 356 -25.74 -7.01 11.50
N VAL A 357 -26.39 -6.32 12.43
CA VAL A 357 -27.13 -5.09 12.14
C VAL A 357 -26.67 -3.99 13.10
N THR A 358 -26.46 -2.78 12.60
CA THR A 358 -26.14 -1.60 13.41
C THR A 358 -27.38 -1.06 14.12
N LYS A 359 -27.20 -0.16 15.09
CA LYS A 359 -28.32 0.53 15.76
C LYS A 359 -29.16 1.38 14.79
N SER A 360 -28.55 1.90 13.74
CA SER A 360 -29.21 2.67 12.67
C SER A 360 -29.95 1.80 11.66
N GLY A 361 -29.87 0.46 11.80
CA GLY A 361 -30.57 -0.48 10.91
C GLY A 361 -29.76 -0.90 9.66
N VAL A 362 -28.51 -0.52 9.55
CA VAL A 362 -27.64 -0.94 8.43
C VAL A 362 -27.28 -2.42 8.59
N VAL A 363 -27.55 -3.22 7.57
CA VAL A 363 -27.19 -4.64 7.52
C VAL A 363 -25.73 -4.76 7.10
N VAL A 364 -24.90 -5.38 7.93
CA VAL A 364 -23.47 -5.63 7.65
C VAL A 364 -23.25 -7.12 7.46
N ARG A 365 -22.69 -7.52 6.31
CA ARG A 365 -22.37 -8.92 5.99
C ARG A 365 -20.91 -9.07 5.68
N LEU A 366 -20.32 -10.18 6.11
CA LEU A 366 -18.98 -10.57 5.69
C LEU A 366 -19.06 -11.87 4.90
N TYR A 367 -18.66 -11.77 3.64
CA TYR A 367 -18.60 -12.88 2.68
C TYR A 367 -17.17 -13.39 2.57
N ALA A 368 -16.98 -14.69 2.70
CA ALA A 368 -15.69 -15.35 2.53
C ALA A 368 -15.88 -16.81 2.10
N ARG A 369 -14.76 -17.49 1.87
CA ARG A 369 -14.73 -18.94 1.63
C ARG A 369 -15.51 -19.69 2.73
N PRO A 370 -16.31 -20.72 2.35
CA PRO A 370 -17.15 -21.45 3.31
C PRO A 370 -16.40 -22.04 4.52
N ASP A 371 -15.14 -22.46 4.32
CA ASP A 371 -14.29 -22.97 5.40
C ASP A 371 -13.86 -21.87 6.40
N ALA A 372 -13.56 -20.66 5.93
CA ALA A 372 -13.22 -19.53 6.78
C ALA A 372 -14.43 -19.03 7.61
N ILE A 373 -15.61 -18.98 7.01
CA ILE A 373 -16.85 -18.61 7.71
C ILE A 373 -17.21 -19.64 8.78
N ARG A 374 -17.09 -20.94 8.48
CA ARG A 374 -17.33 -22.02 9.49
C ARG A 374 -16.36 -21.95 10.68
N ARG A 375 -15.12 -21.54 10.47
CA ARG A 375 -14.15 -21.33 11.57
C ARG A 375 -14.40 -20.05 12.38
N GLY A 376 -15.29 -19.17 11.94
CA GLY A 376 -15.52 -17.88 12.58
C GLY A 376 -14.43 -16.84 12.30
N SER A 377 -13.62 -17.03 11.24
CA SER A 377 -12.49 -16.14 10.94
C SER A 377 -12.93 -14.70 10.59
N GLY A 378 -14.20 -14.49 10.22
CA GLY A 378 -14.78 -13.17 9.93
C GLY A 378 -15.46 -12.49 11.13
N ASP A 379 -15.65 -13.17 12.25
CA ASP A 379 -16.50 -12.69 13.35
C ASP A 379 -15.94 -11.41 14.00
N TYR A 380 -14.61 -11.33 14.12
CA TYR A 380 -13.93 -10.14 14.63
C TYR A 380 -14.19 -8.91 13.73
N ALA A 381 -13.94 -9.05 12.44
CA ALA A 381 -14.14 -7.98 11.46
C ALA A 381 -15.59 -7.49 11.44
N LEU A 382 -16.55 -8.42 11.47
CA LEU A 382 -17.97 -8.09 11.50
C LEU A 382 -18.35 -7.30 12.75
N ASN A 383 -17.83 -7.69 13.92
CA ASN A 383 -18.11 -6.98 15.19
C ASN A 383 -17.54 -5.57 15.21
N ILE A 384 -16.27 -5.39 14.79
CA ILE A 384 -15.67 -4.02 14.81
C ILE A 384 -16.28 -3.13 13.73
N THR A 385 -16.63 -3.66 12.55
CA THR A 385 -17.31 -2.89 11.49
C THR A 385 -18.62 -2.29 12.00
N ARG A 386 -19.47 -3.09 12.67
CA ARG A 386 -20.71 -2.58 13.26
C ARG A 386 -20.45 -1.41 14.25
N ARG A 387 -19.48 -1.58 15.16
CA ARG A 387 -19.11 -0.55 16.14
C ARG A 387 -18.56 0.72 15.49
N LEU A 388 -17.76 0.56 14.42
CA LEU A 388 -17.15 1.68 13.71
C LEU A 388 -18.16 2.48 12.89
N ILE A 389 -19.13 1.83 12.22
CA ILE A 389 -20.21 2.55 11.55
C ILE A 389 -20.97 3.41 12.55
N GLU A 390 -21.36 2.84 13.70
CA GLU A 390 -22.05 3.58 14.79
C GLU A 390 -21.19 4.76 15.31
N PHE A 391 -19.85 4.55 15.42
CA PHE A 391 -18.92 5.61 15.82
C PHE A 391 -18.82 6.71 14.76
N TYR A 392 -18.71 6.39 13.47
CA TYR A 392 -18.60 7.40 12.42
C TYR A 392 -19.89 8.18 12.22
N GLU A 393 -21.05 7.53 12.32
CA GLU A 393 -22.34 8.21 12.30
C GLU A 393 -22.46 9.24 13.46
N ASP A 394 -21.98 8.88 14.64
CA ASP A 394 -21.96 9.81 15.77
C ASP A 394 -20.88 10.89 15.62
N TYR A 395 -19.69 10.56 15.18
CA TYR A 395 -18.60 11.52 15.02
C TYR A 395 -18.88 12.56 13.93
N PHE A 396 -19.35 12.12 12.76
CA PHE A 396 -19.61 13.00 11.62
C PHE A 396 -21.01 13.63 11.64
N LYS A 397 -21.92 13.13 12.44
CA LYS A 397 -23.36 13.52 12.44
C LYS A 397 -24.02 13.38 11.07
N VAL A 398 -23.51 12.48 10.25
CA VAL A 398 -24.03 12.11 8.94
C VAL A 398 -24.24 10.60 8.93
N PRO A 399 -25.49 10.11 8.75
CA PRO A 399 -25.73 8.68 8.74
C PRO A 399 -25.06 8.01 7.54
N TYR A 400 -24.77 6.72 7.67
CA TYR A 400 -24.33 5.90 6.54
C TYR A 400 -25.42 5.89 5.45
N SER A 401 -25.03 6.05 4.20
CA SER A 401 -25.96 6.41 3.14
C SER A 401 -26.70 5.22 2.49
N LEU A 402 -26.22 3.99 2.71
CA LEU A 402 -26.77 2.80 2.07
C LEU A 402 -27.46 1.87 3.09
N PRO A 403 -28.42 1.02 2.64
CA PRO A 403 -29.15 0.13 3.57
C PRO A 403 -28.29 -1.06 4.05
N LYS A 404 -27.16 -1.33 3.39
CA LYS A 404 -26.26 -2.44 3.71
C LYS A 404 -24.81 -2.10 3.44
N LEU A 405 -23.91 -2.84 4.08
CA LEU A 405 -22.49 -2.89 3.77
C LEU A 405 -22.04 -4.35 3.74
N ASP A 406 -21.59 -4.82 2.58
CA ASP A 406 -20.99 -6.14 2.43
C ASP A 406 -19.47 -6.01 2.44
N LEU A 407 -18.80 -6.83 3.24
CA LEU A 407 -17.35 -6.99 3.29
C LEU A 407 -17.00 -8.29 2.58
N LEU A 408 -16.25 -8.22 1.51
CA LEU A 408 -15.91 -9.37 0.68
C LEU A 408 -14.43 -9.74 0.83
N ALA A 409 -14.14 -10.89 1.42
CA ALA A 409 -12.78 -11.40 1.59
C ALA A 409 -12.37 -12.27 0.40
N VAL A 410 -11.48 -11.78 -0.46
CA VAL A 410 -11.05 -12.48 -1.67
C VAL A 410 -9.63 -13.03 -1.56
N PRO A 411 -9.32 -14.18 -2.18
CA PRO A 411 -7.97 -14.77 -2.13
C PRO A 411 -6.90 -13.92 -2.81
N LYS A 412 -7.26 -13.24 -3.89
CA LYS A 412 -6.34 -12.36 -4.66
C LYS A 412 -6.96 -10.99 -4.86
N HIS A 413 -6.19 -9.94 -4.58
CA HIS A 413 -6.54 -8.54 -4.83
C HIS A 413 -5.27 -7.71 -4.97
N PRO A 414 -5.22 -6.66 -5.82
CA PRO A 414 -4.00 -5.87 -6.03
C PRO A 414 -3.64 -4.98 -4.84
N TYR A 415 -4.60 -4.68 -3.98
CA TYR A 415 -4.46 -3.83 -2.79
C TYR A 415 -4.88 -4.58 -1.53
N ALA A 416 -4.57 -4.02 -0.36
CA ALA A 416 -5.02 -4.55 0.94
C ALA A 416 -6.55 -4.64 1.00
N ALA A 417 -7.21 -3.59 0.55
CA ALA A 417 -8.65 -3.51 0.41
C ALA A 417 -9.07 -2.43 -0.60
N MET A 418 -10.37 -2.30 -0.82
CA MET A 418 -11.00 -1.27 -1.64
C MET A 418 -12.39 -0.93 -1.11
N GLU A 419 -12.64 0.34 -0.95
CA GLU A 419 -13.80 0.92 -0.31
C GLU A 419 -15.09 0.95 -1.15
N ASN A 420 -15.23 0.21 -2.23
CA ASN A 420 -16.40 0.28 -3.11
C ASN A 420 -17.70 0.43 -2.33
N TRP A 421 -18.47 1.47 -2.61
CA TRP A 421 -19.60 1.89 -1.79
C TRP A 421 -20.64 0.79 -1.57
N GLY A 422 -20.75 0.29 -0.35
CA GLY A 422 -21.63 -0.81 0.04
C GLY A 422 -21.14 -2.22 -0.28
N LEU A 423 -20.01 -2.38 -0.98
CA LEU A 423 -19.33 -3.66 -1.24
C LEU A 423 -17.82 -3.49 -1.12
N SER A 424 -17.33 -3.35 0.10
CA SER A 424 -15.89 -3.22 0.35
C SER A 424 -15.19 -4.57 0.15
N VAL A 425 -14.15 -4.57 -0.68
CA VAL A 425 -13.39 -5.78 -1.03
C VAL A 425 -12.06 -5.77 -0.29
N PHE A 426 -11.72 -6.91 0.33
CA PHE A 426 -10.48 -7.09 1.09
C PHE A 426 -9.75 -8.33 0.59
N VAL A 427 -8.42 -8.29 0.56
CA VAL A 427 -7.68 -9.54 0.50
C VAL A 427 -7.86 -10.30 1.82
N GLU A 428 -8.03 -11.62 1.77
CA GLU A 428 -8.28 -12.45 2.96
C GLU A 428 -7.33 -12.18 4.12
N GLN A 429 -6.06 -11.91 3.83
CA GLN A 429 -4.99 -11.61 4.79
C GLN A 429 -5.19 -10.29 5.56
N ARG A 430 -6.13 -9.44 5.17
CA ARG A 430 -6.37 -8.13 5.77
C ARG A 430 -7.74 -8.00 6.44
N ILE A 431 -8.50 -9.09 6.51
CA ILE A 431 -9.83 -9.10 7.14
C ILE A 431 -10.13 -10.36 7.93
N LEU A 432 -9.61 -11.53 7.51
CA LEU A 432 -9.86 -12.79 8.20
C LEU A 432 -8.87 -12.99 9.35
N LEU A 433 -9.38 -13.19 10.55
CA LEU A 433 -8.61 -13.38 11.76
C LEU A 433 -9.05 -14.67 12.45
N ASP A 434 -8.09 -15.54 12.76
CA ASP A 434 -8.31 -16.73 13.59
C ASP A 434 -7.74 -16.44 14.99
N PRO A 435 -8.59 -16.32 16.04
CA PRO A 435 -8.12 -15.97 17.38
C PRO A 435 -7.17 -17.00 18.01
N SER A 436 -7.17 -18.23 17.49
CA SER A 436 -6.30 -19.31 18.00
C SER A 436 -4.92 -19.35 17.34
N ILE A 437 -4.74 -18.57 16.25
CA ILE A 437 -3.54 -18.62 15.39
C ILE A 437 -2.93 -17.24 15.19
N SER A 438 -3.76 -16.19 15.07
CA SER A 438 -3.32 -14.84 14.73
C SER A 438 -2.67 -14.12 15.92
N SER A 439 -1.57 -13.40 15.67
CA SER A 439 -0.91 -12.57 16.68
C SER A 439 -1.68 -11.27 16.95
N ILE A 440 -1.29 -10.57 18.01
CA ILE A 440 -1.84 -9.26 18.34
C ILE A 440 -1.48 -8.22 17.27
N SER A 441 -0.25 -8.24 16.75
CA SER A 441 0.16 -7.35 15.65
C SER A 441 -0.71 -7.57 14.40
N TYR A 442 -1.03 -8.84 14.07
CA TYR A 442 -1.93 -9.15 12.96
C TYR A 442 -3.36 -8.65 13.20
N LEU A 443 -3.86 -8.74 14.43
CA LEU A 443 -5.15 -8.18 14.82
C LEU A 443 -5.17 -6.66 14.60
N LEU A 444 -4.09 -5.96 14.97
CA LEU A 444 -3.95 -4.53 14.75
C LEU A 444 -3.97 -4.18 13.25
N ASP A 445 -3.19 -4.89 12.44
CA ASP A 445 -3.14 -4.71 10.99
C ASP A 445 -4.55 -4.83 10.38
N VAL A 446 -5.29 -5.88 10.74
CA VAL A 446 -6.69 -6.09 10.30
C VAL A 446 -7.59 -4.95 10.76
N THR A 447 -7.46 -4.52 12.02
CA THR A 447 -8.25 -3.42 12.58
C THR A 447 -8.03 -2.13 11.80
N MET A 448 -6.78 -1.74 11.59
CA MET A 448 -6.43 -0.49 10.89
C MET A 448 -6.96 -0.47 9.46
N VAL A 449 -6.84 -1.56 8.71
CA VAL A 449 -7.38 -1.65 7.35
C VAL A 449 -8.91 -1.50 7.35
N ILE A 450 -9.62 -2.16 8.27
CA ILE A 450 -11.08 -2.04 8.36
C ILE A 450 -11.49 -0.60 8.73
N VAL A 451 -10.81 0.03 9.68
CA VAL A 451 -11.06 1.43 10.06
C VAL A 451 -10.87 2.37 8.86
N HIS A 452 -9.80 2.15 8.08
CA HIS A 452 -9.48 2.90 6.86
C HIS A 452 -10.63 2.82 5.84
N GLU A 453 -11.01 1.61 5.43
CA GLU A 453 -12.04 1.37 4.42
C GLU A 453 -13.43 1.88 4.85
N LEU A 454 -13.71 1.86 6.15
CA LEU A 454 -14.96 2.39 6.68
C LEU A 454 -15.00 3.91 6.71
N CYS A 455 -13.89 4.58 6.95
CA CYS A 455 -13.80 6.05 6.83
C CYS A 455 -14.12 6.51 5.40
N HIS A 456 -13.66 5.76 4.42
CA HIS A 456 -13.93 6.04 3.01
C HIS A 456 -15.42 6.07 2.64
N GLN A 457 -16.30 5.42 3.39
CA GLN A 457 -17.74 5.46 3.14
C GLN A 457 -18.31 6.89 3.26
N TRP A 458 -17.58 7.81 3.95
CA TRP A 458 -17.85 9.24 4.01
C TRP A 458 -16.85 10.06 3.18
N PHE A 459 -15.54 9.85 3.40
CA PHE A 459 -14.45 10.52 2.67
C PHE A 459 -13.99 9.68 1.47
N GLY A 460 -14.63 9.88 0.33
CA GLY A 460 -14.41 9.16 -0.91
C GLY A 460 -15.74 8.83 -1.59
N ASP A 461 -16.57 8.01 -0.97
CA ASP A 461 -17.83 7.54 -1.53
C ASP A 461 -18.89 8.65 -1.52
N LEU A 462 -19.22 9.19 -0.34
CA LEU A 462 -20.21 10.24 -0.19
C LEU A 462 -19.72 11.57 -0.79
N VAL A 463 -18.49 11.99 -0.41
CA VAL A 463 -17.81 13.17 -0.95
C VAL A 463 -16.57 12.72 -1.70
N THR A 464 -16.57 12.86 -3.03
CA THR A 464 -15.54 12.34 -3.92
C THR A 464 -14.62 13.46 -4.42
N PRO A 465 -13.30 13.28 -4.53
CA PRO A 465 -12.42 14.25 -5.17
C PRO A 465 -12.87 14.59 -6.61
N VAL A 466 -12.66 15.84 -7.02
CA VAL A 466 -12.95 16.28 -8.40
C VAL A 466 -12.05 15.57 -9.40
N TRP A 467 -10.78 15.39 -9.04
CA TRP A 467 -9.77 14.69 -9.85
C TRP A 467 -8.72 14.03 -8.96
N TRP A 468 -7.91 13.19 -9.53
CA TRP A 468 -6.90 12.38 -8.86
C TRP A 468 -5.77 13.19 -8.22
N GLU A 469 -5.55 14.44 -8.60
CA GLU A 469 -4.60 15.35 -7.92
C GLU A 469 -4.97 15.61 -6.46
N ASP A 470 -6.27 15.52 -6.13
CA ASP A 470 -6.81 15.70 -4.79
C ASP A 470 -7.19 14.35 -4.12
N VAL A 471 -6.63 13.22 -4.56
CA VAL A 471 -6.89 11.89 -3.96
C VAL A 471 -6.60 11.85 -2.46
N TRP A 472 -5.69 12.67 -1.99
CA TRP A 472 -5.37 12.80 -0.58
C TRP A 472 -6.56 13.28 0.29
N LEU A 473 -7.57 13.92 -0.30
CA LEU A 473 -8.82 14.28 0.39
C LEU A 473 -9.62 13.06 0.88
N LYS A 474 -9.36 11.89 0.34
CA LYS A 474 -9.91 10.65 0.87
C LYS A 474 -8.86 9.83 1.62
N GLU A 475 -7.71 9.57 1.04
CA GLU A 475 -6.65 8.74 1.64
C GLU A 475 -6.08 9.34 2.93
N GLY A 476 -5.85 10.66 2.96
CA GLY A 476 -5.35 11.35 4.15
C GLY A 476 -6.31 11.28 5.33
N PHE A 477 -7.63 11.42 5.09
CA PHE A 477 -8.64 11.25 6.13
C PHE A 477 -8.78 9.80 6.57
N ALA A 478 -8.82 8.85 5.63
CA ALA A 478 -8.87 7.44 5.98
C ALA A 478 -7.67 7.04 6.84
N HIS A 479 -6.47 7.50 6.49
CA HIS A 479 -5.26 7.27 7.29
C HIS A 479 -5.31 7.97 8.66
N TYR A 480 -5.83 9.20 8.75
CA TYR A 480 -6.02 9.87 10.04
C TYR A 480 -6.98 9.10 10.94
N PHE A 481 -8.07 8.60 10.39
CA PHE A 481 -9.07 7.84 11.14
C PHE A 481 -8.65 6.41 11.48
N GLU A 482 -7.64 5.82 10.80
CA GLU A 482 -7.03 4.56 11.27
C GLU A 482 -6.65 4.65 12.75
N PHE A 483 -6.10 5.79 13.17
CA PHE A 483 -5.67 6.00 14.54
C PHE A 483 -6.83 6.38 15.46
N ILE A 484 -7.71 7.28 15.04
CA ILE A 484 -8.87 7.71 15.84
C ILE A 484 -9.87 6.57 16.06
N GLY A 485 -10.19 5.80 15.01
CA GLY A 485 -11.10 4.67 15.10
C GLY A 485 -10.49 3.47 15.85
N THR A 486 -9.18 3.27 15.72
CA THR A 486 -8.47 2.24 16.51
C THR A 486 -8.42 2.63 18.00
N ASP A 487 -8.16 3.89 18.32
CA ASP A 487 -8.21 4.38 19.71
C ASP A 487 -9.63 4.29 20.31
N TYR A 488 -10.65 4.54 19.51
CA TYR A 488 -12.05 4.31 19.94
C TYR A 488 -12.32 2.82 20.27
N LEU A 489 -11.80 1.89 19.48
CA LEU A 489 -11.94 0.46 19.72
C LEU A 489 -11.09 -0.02 20.90
N TYR A 490 -9.90 0.53 21.05
CA TYR A 490 -8.86 0.16 22.00
C TYR A 490 -8.18 1.41 22.57
N PRO A 491 -8.76 2.03 23.62
CA PRO A 491 -8.24 3.29 24.19
C PRO A 491 -6.80 3.19 24.65
N GLY A 492 -6.01 4.22 24.30
CA GLY A 492 -4.59 4.32 24.65
C GLY A 492 -3.62 3.92 23.52
N TRP A 493 -4.12 3.59 22.33
CA TRP A 493 -3.31 3.29 21.14
C TRP A 493 -2.97 4.55 20.34
N ASN A 494 -2.51 5.58 21.03
CA ASN A 494 -2.21 6.89 20.46
C ASN A 494 -1.04 6.85 19.46
N MET A 495 -1.29 6.44 18.21
CA MET A 495 -0.35 6.56 17.10
C MET A 495 -0.85 7.65 16.13
N GLY A 496 0.03 8.53 15.67
CA GLY A 496 -0.41 9.74 14.98
C GLY A 496 -0.34 9.66 13.46
N ALA A 497 -1.36 10.14 12.77
CA ALA A 497 -1.35 10.44 11.34
C ALA A 497 -0.88 11.88 11.10
N ALA A 498 0.02 12.09 10.14
CA ALA A 498 0.91 13.22 10.07
C ALA A 498 0.25 14.60 9.80
N LEU A 499 -0.16 14.89 8.56
CA LEU A 499 -0.56 16.24 8.14
C LEU A 499 -1.94 16.65 8.65
N ILE A 500 -2.92 15.76 8.56
CA ILE A 500 -4.29 16.01 9.05
C ILE A 500 -4.30 16.15 10.58
N ARG A 501 -3.44 15.40 11.28
CA ARG A 501 -3.27 15.54 12.73
C ARG A 501 -2.70 16.91 13.10
N MET A 502 -1.71 17.41 12.37
CA MET A 502 -1.18 18.76 12.57
C MET A 502 -2.30 19.81 12.40
N LEU A 503 -3.10 19.71 11.34
CA LEU A 503 -4.23 20.57 11.07
C LEU A 503 -5.26 20.51 12.23
N ALA A 504 -5.64 19.32 12.67
CA ALA A 504 -6.56 19.12 13.78
C ALA A 504 -6.04 19.71 15.10
N ASN A 505 -4.73 19.64 15.35
CA ASN A 505 -4.11 20.17 16.57
C ASN A 505 -4.13 21.70 16.61
N PHE A 506 -3.66 22.40 15.57
CA PHE A 506 -3.63 23.86 15.64
C PHE A 506 -5.02 24.51 15.52
N MET A 507 -5.99 23.84 14.89
CA MET A 507 -7.39 24.26 14.90
C MET A 507 -8.05 24.03 16.27
N GLY A 508 -7.71 22.94 16.93
CA GLY A 508 -8.40 22.33 18.05
C GLY A 508 -9.39 21.26 17.57
N HIS A 509 -9.35 20.08 18.21
CA HIS A 509 -10.09 18.88 17.78
C HIS A 509 -11.60 19.08 17.62
N SER A 510 -12.26 19.82 18.53
CA SER A 510 -13.71 20.08 18.45
C SER A 510 -14.08 20.97 17.26
N VAL A 511 -13.26 21.98 16.96
CA VAL A 511 -13.46 22.88 15.81
C VAL A 511 -13.21 22.14 14.50
N PHE A 512 -12.19 21.32 14.47
CA PHE A 512 -11.88 20.46 13.33
C PHE A 512 -13.03 19.49 13.05
N GLN A 513 -13.54 18.78 14.08
CA GLN A 513 -14.70 17.88 13.94
C GLN A 513 -15.92 18.61 13.41
N MET A 514 -16.25 19.80 13.93
CA MET A 514 -17.36 20.63 13.44
C MET A 514 -17.17 21.01 11.97
N GLY A 515 -15.95 21.35 11.57
CA GLY A 515 -15.63 21.65 10.19
C GLY A 515 -15.77 20.45 9.25
N LEU A 516 -15.45 19.21 9.70
CA LEU A 516 -15.67 18.00 8.94
C LEU A 516 -17.16 17.66 8.79
N GLN A 517 -17.96 17.88 9.84
CA GLN A 517 -19.41 17.71 9.78
C GLN A 517 -20.03 18.65 8.75
N ASP A 518 -19.63 19.93 8.75
CA ASP A 518 -20.04 20.90 7.73
C ASP A 518 -19.62 20.48 6.34
N TYR A 519 -18.37 20.07 6.14
CA TYR A 519 -17.82 19.65 4.85
C TYR A 519 -18.60 18.47 4.25
N LEU A 520 -18.82 17.41 5.02
CA LEU A 520 -19.58 16.25 4.59
C LEU A 520 -21.04 16.60 4.30
N THR A 521 -21.66 17.47 5.10
CA THR A 521 -23.05 17.89 4.88
C THR A 521 -23.24 18.74 3.62
N ILE A 522 -22.30 19.68 3.36
CA ILE A 522 -22.38 20.58 2.20
C ILE A 522 -22.12 19.85 0.90
N HIS A 523 -21.15 18.94 0.88
CA HIS A 523 -20.68 18.28 -0.35
C HIS A 523 -21.22 16.87 -0.56
N LYS A 524 -22.14 16.39 0.29
CA LYS A 524 -22.72 15.03 0.17
C LYS A 524 -23.25 14.74 -1.22
N TYR A 525 -22.94 13.55 -1.73
CA TYR A 525 -23.23 13.06 -3.08
C TYR A 525 -22.59 13.86 -4.22
N GLY A 526 -21.70 14.81 -3.89
CA GLY A 526 -20.98 15.64 -4.84
C GLY A 526 -19.50 15.32 -4.92
N ASN A 527 -18.78 16.21 -5.63
CA ASN A 527 -17.33 16.20 -5.70
C ASN A 527 -16.79 17.44 -4.98
N ALA A 528 -15.61 17.33 -4.40
CA ALA A 528 -14.91 18.44 -3.74
C ALA A 528 -13.44 18.48 -4.13
N ALA A 529 -12.89 19.70 -4.21
CA ALA A 529 -11.46 19.97 -4.34
C ALA A 529 -10.90 20.42 -2.98
N ARG A 530 -9.57 20.49 -2.85
CA ARG A 530 -8.92 20.89 -1.59
C ARG A 530 -9.41 22.26 -1.08
N ASN A 531 -9.68 23.21 -1.96
CA ASN A 531 -10.15 24.54 -1.56
C ASN A 531 -11.55 24.52 -0.92
N ASP A 532 -12.40 23.56 -1.28
CA ASP A 532 -13.71 23.38 -0.66
C ASP A 532 -13.55 22.96 0.82
N LEU A 533 -12.58 22.09 1.10
CA LEU A 533 -12.22 21.71 2.46
C LEU A 533 -11.65 22.92 3.24
N TRP A 534 -10.65 23.64 2.68
CA TRP A 534 -10.03 24.79 3.33
C TRP A 534 -11.05 25.88 3.67
N ASN A 535 -11.95 26.17 2.75
CA ASN A 535 -13.02 27.16 2.94
C ASN A 535 -13.97 26.73 4.06
N THR A 536 -14.31 25.46 4.15
CA THR A 536 -15.22 24.97 5.18
C THR A 536 -14.57 24.96 6.56
N LEU A 537 -13.34 24.50 6.67
CA LEU A 537 -12.57 24.54 7.92
C LEU A 537 -12.30 25.97 8.39
N SER A 538 -12.00 26.90 7.46
CA SER A 538 -11.83 28.32 7.79
C SER A 538 -13.10 28.95 8.34
N LYS A 539 -14.29 28.57 7.82
CA LYS A 539 -15.58 29.01 8.35
C LYS A 539 -15.80 28.49 9.79
N ALA A 540 -15.47 27.21 10.05
CA ALA A 540 -15.57 26.64 11.38
C ALA A 540 -14.66 27.36 12.38
N LEU A 541 -13.43 27.69 11.97
CA LEU A 541 -12.46 28.41 12.81
C LEU A 541 -12.91 29.84 13.14
N LYS A 542 -13.50 30.55 12.14
CA LYS A 542 -14.07 31.89 12.35
C LYS A 542 -15.23 31.91 13.35
N ARG A 543 -16.03 30.84 13.43
CA ARG A 543 -17.13 30.73 14.43
C ARG A 543 -16.63 30.78 15.88
N VAL A 544 -15.40 30.34 16.12
CA VAL A 544 -14.79 30.37 17.47
C VAL A 544 -13.83 31.55 17.66
N GLY A 545 -13.88 32.57 16.77
CA GLY A 545 -13.12 33.80 16.92
C GLY A 545 -11.63 33.69 16.57
N LYS A 546 -11.18 32.61 15.92
CA LYS A 546 -9.80 32.45 15.47
C LYS A 546 -9.66 32.90 13.99
N SER A 547 -8.52 33.53 13.64
CA SER A 547 -8.30 34.17 12.35
C SER A 547 -7.18 33.55 11.50
N VAL A 548 -6.81 32.29 11.74
CA VAL A 548 -5.78 31.62 10.92
C VAL A 548 -6.34 31.34 9.54
N ASN A 549 -5.57 31.67 8.48
CA ASN A 549 -5.90 31.38 7.09
C ASN A 549 -5.48 29.94 6.77
N ILE A 550 -6.43 29.00 6.87
CA ILE A 550 -6.18 27.57 6.65
C ILE A 550 -5.63 27.32 5.24
N GLN A 551 -6.16 27.99 4.21
CA GLN A 551 -5.71 27.79 2.85
C GLN A 551 -4.26 28.22 2.67
N GLU A 552 -3.87 29.39 3.17
CA GLU A 552 -2.50 29.90 3.05
C GLU A 552 -1.48 28.96 3.74
N VAL A 553 -1.83 28.44 4.93
CA VAL A 553 -1.00 27.46 5.62
C VAL A 553 -0.94 26.16 4.85
N MET A 554 -2.08 25.57 4.52
CA MET A 554 -2.15 24.18 4.03
C MET A 554 -1.77 24.03 2.55
N ASP A 555 -1.90 25.07 1.73
CA ASP A 555 -1.40 25.06 0.35
C ASP A 555 0.12 24.88 0.30
N GLN A 556 0.86 25.42 1.28
CA GLN A 556 2.31 25.18 1.38
C GLN A 556 2.66 23.72 1.71
N TRP A 557 1.81 23.03 2.45
CA TRP A 557 2.00 21.62 2.79
C TRP A 557 1.50 20.64 1.71
N THR A 558 0.54 21.05 0.90
CA THR A 558 -0.08 20.17 -0.11
C THR A 558 0.42 20.41 -1.53
N LEU A 559 1.04 21.55 -1.82
CA LEU A 559 1.53 21.93 -3.15
C LEU A 559 3.05 21.94 -3.28
N GLN A 560 3.77 21.95 -2.16
CA GLN A 560 5.22 21.84 -2.15
C GLN A 560 5.67 20.40 -1.91
N MET A 561 6.79 20.03 -2.51
CA MET A 561 7.37 18.69 -2.40
C MET A 561 8.22 18.58 -1.12
N GLY A 562 8.00 17.51 -0.35
CA GLY A 562 8.75 17.22 0.88
C GLY A 562 8.15 17.87 2.12
N TYR A 563 8.97 17.99 3.16
CA TYR A 563 8.61 18.59 4.46
C TYR A 563 9.85 19.23 5.08
N PRO A 564 9.69 20.15 6.05
CA PRO A 564 10.83 20.89 6.61
C PRO A 564 11.53 20.15 7.74
N VAL A 565 12.82 20.47 7.92
CA VAL A 565 13.53 20.36 9.18
C VAL A 565 13.63 21.74 9.80
N ILE A 566 13.30 21.83 11.09
CA ILE A 566 13.49 23.02 11.91
C ILE A 566 14.75 22.83 12.73
N THR A 567 15.66 23.82 12.69
CA THR A 567 16.82 23.84 13.59
C THR A 567 16.63 24.93 14.63
N ILE A 568 16.64 24.57 15.92
CA ILE A 568 16.54 25.46 17.08
C ILE A 568 17.91 25.61 17.66
N LEU A 569 18.46 26.84 17.63
CA LEU A 569 19.74 27.19 18.20
C LEU A 569 19.53 28.07 19.44
N GLY A 570 20.03 27.62 20.60
CA GLY A 570 20.05 28.42 21.78
C GLY A 570 21.12 29.53 21.67
N ASN A 571 20.75 30.79 21.89
CA ASN A 571 21.73 31.87 21.93
C ASN A 571 22.46 31.83 23.26
N GLN A 572 23.79 31.85 23.24
CA GLN A 572 24.65 31.85 24.44
C GLN A 572 24.71 33.21 25.13
N THR A 573 24.01 34.22 24.62
CA THR A 573 23.93 35.55 25.22
C THR A 573 22.76 35.67 26.20
N ALA A 574 22.89 36.55 27.21
CA ALA A 574 22.02 36.68 28.38
C ALA A 574 20.55 37.08 28.11
N ASP A 575 20.07 37.07 26.85
CA ASP A 575 18.78 37.67 26.47
C ASP A 575 17.62 36.67 26.30
N ASN A 576 17.79 35.38 26.62
CA ASN A 576 16.77 34.32 26.45
C ASN A 576 16.18 34.25 25.01
N VAL A 577 17.00 34.55 23.99
CA VAL A 577 16.62 34.53 22.59
C VAL A 577 17.12 33.25 21.94
N ILE A 578 16.24 32.56 21.23
CA ILE A 578 16.57 31.43 20.35
C ILE A 578 16.48 31.85 18.90
N VAL A 579 17.25 31.17 18.06
CA VAL A 579 17.17 31.30 16.61
C VAL A 579 16.52 30.04 16.06
N ILE A 580 15.43 30.21 15.31
CA ILE A 580 14.72 29.10 14.66
C ILE A 580 14.91 29.27 13.16
N SER A 581 15.38 28.23 12.48
CA SER A 581 15.51 28.20 11.03
C SER A 581 14.79 26.99 10.44
N GLN A 582 14.28 27.13 9.20
CA GLN A 582 13.67 26.05 8.46
C GLN A 582 14.34 25.83 7.11
N GLU A 583 14.43 24.60 6.69
CA GLU A 583 14.79 24.20 5.33
C GLU A 583 14.11 22.89 4.94
N ARG A 584 14.05 22.57 3.63
CA ARG A 584 13.54 21.30 3.17
C ARG A 584 14.45 20.15 3.62
N PHE A 585 13.88 19.14 4.29
CA PHE A 585 14.62 17.95 4.68
C PHE A 585 14.90 17.06 3.47
N VAL A 586 16.14 16.66 3.27
CA VAL A 586 16.63 15.71 2.25
C VAL A 586 17.74 14.85 2.82
N TYR A 587 17.85 13.60 2.40
CA TYR A 587 18.93 12.69 2.83
C TYR A 587 20.28 13.02 2.19
N ASP A 588 20.29 13.71 1.06
CA ASP A 588 21.50 14.14 0.38
C ASP A 588 21.40 15.62 -0.01
N SER A 589 22.13 16.47 0.68
CA SER A 589 22.16 17.91 0.43
C SER A 589 22.77 18.30 -0.93
N ASP A 590 23.59 17.42 -1.53
CA ASP A 590 24.25 17.71 -2.82
C ASP A 590 23.32 17.39 -4.01
N THR A 591 22.31 16.55 -3.81
CA THR A 591 21.29 16.24 -4.82
C THR A 591 20.07 17.16 -4.75
N LYS A 592 20.20 18.37 -4.17
CA LYS A 592 19.08 19.35 -4.18
C LYS A 592 18.56 19.51 -5.59
N PRO A 593 17.34 19.10 -5.90
CA PRO A 593 16.78 19.33 -7.22
C PRO A 593 16.75 20.83 -7.44
N LYS A 594 17.49 21.27 -8.42
CA LYS A 594 17.34 22.61 -8.97
C LYS A 594 16.04 22.56 -9.76
N ASP A 595 14.93 22.91 -9.13
CA ASP A 595 13.72 23.20 -9.88
C ASP A 595 13.97 24.52 -10.62
N PRO A 596 14.09 24.50 -11.95
CA PRO A 596 14.37 25.71 -12.72
C PRO A 596 13.26 26.76 -12.62
N ALA A 597 12.05 26.35 -12.24
CA ALA A 597 10.87 27.21 -12.10
C ALA A 597 10.79 27.90 -10.73
N LEU A 598 11.47 27.36 -9.74
CA LEU A 598 11.49 27.88 -8.37
C LEU A 598 12.95 28.18 -8.03
N GLY A 599 13.39 29.42 -8.07
CA GLY A 599 14.76 29.80 -7.72
C GLY A 599 15.25 29.18 -6.40
N ASP A 600 16.53 29.16 -6.16
CA ASP A 600 17.29 28.45 -5.12
C ASP A 600 16.82 28.65 -3.64
N ASN A 601 15.73 29.39 -3.36
CA ASN A 601 15.31 29.85 -2.02
C ASN A 601 13.82 29.62 -1.69
N SER A 602 13.06 28.78 -2.37
CA SER A 602 11.60 28.91 -2.41
C SER A 602 10.80 27.92 -1.55
N TYR A 603 11.41 26.92 -0.93
CA TYR A 603 10.67 26.00 -0.05
C TYR A 603 10.55 26.59 1.35
N LEU A 604 9.39 27.18 1.64
CA LEU A 604 9.03 27.71 2.97
C LEU A 604 7.67 27.18 3.36
N TRP A 605 7.51 26.84 4.63
CA TRP A 605 6.26 26.40 5.24
C TRP A 605 5.86 27.33 6.38
N GLN A 606 4.59 27.56 6.56
CA GLN A 606 4.05 28.09 7.82
C GLN A 606 3.93 26.92 8.80
N ILE A 607 4.75 26.93 9.82
CA ILE A 607 4.94 25.79 10.73
C ILE A 607 4.38 26.12 12.10
N PRO A 608 3.38 25.38 12.62
CA PRO A 608 2.86 25.55 13.95
C PRO A 608 3.79 24.86 14.97
N LEU A 609 4.87 25.51 15.34
CA LEU A 609 5.86 24.99 16.27
C LEU A 609 5.41 25.17 17.71
N THR A 610 5.45 24.09 18.47
CA THR A 610 5.31 24.13 19.94
C THR A 610 6.67 23.87 20.56
N ILE A 611 7.03 24.64 21.60
CA ILE A 611 8.29 24.52 22.33
C ILE A 611 8.03 24.30 23.80
N ALA A 612 8.80 23.43 24.42
CA ALA A 612 8.91 23.28 25.86
C ALA A 612 10.32 23.58 26.33
N VAL A 613 10.43 24.25 27.48
CA VAL A 613 11.65 24.43 28.24
C VAL A 613 11.59 23.53 29.45
N GLY A 614 12.65 22.79 29.69
CA GLY A 614 12.65 21.89 30.82
C GLY A 614 14.01 21.82 31.51
N ASN A 615 13.92 21.48 32.79
CA ASN A 615 15.06 21.07 33.57
C ASN A 615 14.81 19.70 34.18
N THR A 616 15.62 19.25 35.09
CA THR A 616 15.55 17.91 35.70
C THR A 616 14.21 17.59 36.40
N SER A 617 13.37 18.57 36.66
CA SER A 617 12.13 18.37 37.46
C SER A 617 10.86 19.02 36.92
N HIS A 618 10.93 19.96 35.97
CA HIS A 618 9.78 20.69 35.45
C HIS A 618 9.82 20.90 33.96
N ILE A 619 8.66 20.87 33.31
CA ILE A 619 8.43 21.29 31.94
C ILE A 619 7.41 22.44 31.94
N SER A 620 7.78 23.54 31.28
CA SER A 620 6.82 24.57 30.88
C SER A 620 6.60 24.49 29.38
N SER A 621 5.34 24.53 28.92
CA SER A 621 5.00 24.55 27.50
C SER A 621 4.45 25.91 27.11
N GLU A 622 4.95 26.46 25.99
CA GLU A 622 4.46 27.71 25.44
C GLU A 622 3.38 27.52 24.37
N ALA A 623 2.73 28.64 24.04
CA ALA A 623 1.76 28.70 22.94
C ALA A 623 2.44 28.37 21.59
N ILE A 624 1.65 28.08 20.57
CA ILE A 624 2.12 27.81 19.22
C ILE A 624 2.84 29.04 18.67
N ILE A 625 4.11 28.85 18.27
CA ILE A 625 4.90 29.81 17.52
C ILE A 625 4.74 29.51 16.03
N TRP A 626 4.28 30.51 15.25
CA TRP A 626 4.22 30.37 13.80
C TRP A 626 5.55 30.76 13.16
N VAL A 627 6.26 29.75 12.64
CA VAL A 627 7.51 29.98 11.91
C VAL A 627 7.19 30.09 10.43
N SER A 628 7.38 31.28 9.86
CA SER A 628 7.00 31.60 8.46
C SER A 628 8.19 32.00 7.59
N ASN A 629 9.30 32.42 8.18
CA ASN A 629 10.51 32.85 7.48
C ASN A 629 11.60 31.78 7.53
N LYS A 630 12.60 31.91 6.67
CA LYS A 630 13.74 31.01 6.62
C LYS A 630 14.53 30.96 7.94
N SER A 631 14.58 32.09 8.67
CA SER A 631 15.18 32.21 9.99
C SER A 631 14.49 33.31 10.80
N GLU A 632 14.21 33.06 12.05
CA GLU A 632 13.51 33.98 12.97
C GLU A 632 14.14 33.95 14.36
N HIS A 633 13.98 35.03 15.12
CA HIS A 633 14.44 35.16 16.49
C HIS A 633 13.22 35.21 17.40
N HIS A 634 13.20 34.33 18.42
CA HIS A 634 12.11 34.27 19.39
C HIS A 634 12.67 34.37 20.80
N ARG A 635 12.03 35.15 21.67
CA ARG A 635 12.36 35.22 23.07
C ARG A 635 11.56 34.14 23.82
N ILE A 636 12.25 33.30 24.54
CA ILE A 636 11.68 32.25 25.37
C ILE A 636 11.81 32.66 26.81
N PRO A 637 10.69 32.93 27.53
CA PRO A 637 10.70 33.16 28.98
C PRO A 637 11.33 31.96 29.69
N ASP A 638 11.94 32.18 30.81
CA ASP A 638 12.49 31.14 31.71
C ASP A 638 13.56 30.21 31.12
N LEU A 639 14.23 30.65 30.05
CA LEU A 639 15.35 29.88 29.46
C LEU A 639 16.62 30.10 30.33
N GLU A 640 16.85 29.20 31.29
CA GLU A 640 18.05 29.14 32.07
C GLU A 640 19.21 28.43 31.35
N GLU A 641 20.44 28.68 31.74
CA GLU A 641 21.64 28.08 31.10
C GLU A 641 21.66 26.54 31.14
N ALA A 642 21.08 25.94 32.15
CA ALA A 642 21.02 24.47 32.33
C ALA A 642 19.74 23.82 31.75
N SER A 643 18.84 24.63 31.19
CA SER A 643 17.58 24.13 30.61
C SER A 643 17.77 23.54 29.22
N TRP A 644 17.07 22.47 28.92
CA TRP A 644 16.96 21.94 27.57
C TRP A 644 15.70 22.47 26.87
N LEU A 645 15.79 22.58 25.55
CA LEU A 645 14.70 22.94 24.67
C LEU A 645 14.15 21.70 23.97
N LEU A 646 12.82 21.59 23.85
CA LEU A 646 12.15 20.51 23.12
C LEU A 646 11.10 21.10 22.20
N GLY A 647 11.26 20.90 20.90
CA GLY A 647 10.30 21.30 19.87
C GLY A 647 9.34 20.18 19.51
N ASN A 648 8.22 20.56 18.87
CA ASN A 648 7.19 19.62 18.39
C ASN A 648 6.60 18.75 19.51
N ILE A 649 6.00 19.40 20.51
CA ILE A 649 5.47 18.72 21.70
C ILE A 649 4.40 17.70 21.30
N ASN A 650 4.51 16.49 21.87
CA ASN A 650 3.68 15.33 21.55
C ASN A 650 3.68 14.95 20.05
N GLN A 651 4.71 15.39 19.30
CA GLN A 651 4.85 15.11 17.86
C GLN A 651 3.60 15.50 17.05
N THR A 652 3.05 16.69 17.35
CA THR A 652 1.81 17.15 16.74
C THR A 652 1.97 17.68 15.31
N GLY A 653 3.19 18.13 14.95
CA GLY A 653 3.52 18.69 13.64
C GLY A 653 4.22 17.70 12.71
N TYR A 654 4.07 17.91 11.39
CA TYR A 654 4.70 17.09 10.35
C TYR A 654 6.03 17.69 9.89
N PHE A 655 6.99 17.75 10.77
CA PHE A 655 8.34 18.28 10.52
C PHE A 655 9.33 17.64 11.49
N ARG A 656 10.61 17.64 11.12
CA ARG A 656 11.70 17.22 12.00
C ARG A 656 12.26 18.39 12.80
N VAL A 657 12.76 18.10 13.99
CA VAL A 657 13.40 19.12 14.84
C VAL A 657 14.84 18.74 15.10
N ASN A 658 15.74 19.67 14.77
CA ASN A 658 17.16 19.61 15.08
C ASN A 658 17.52 20.67 16.13
N TYR A 659 18.59 20.46 16.86
CA TYR A 659 19.11 21.36 17.88
C TYR A 659 20.62 21.49 17.73
N ASP A 660 21.20 22.51 18.40
CA ASP A 660 22.65 22.53 18.60
C ASP A 660 23.12 21.32 19.43
N ILE A 661 24.40 20.99 19.32
CA ILE A 661 24.98 19.80 20.00
C ILE A 661 24.88 19.88 21.52
N ARG A 662 24.92 21.11 22.10
CA ARG A 662 24.75 21.30 23.55
C ARG A 662 23.37 20.88 23.99
N ASN A 663 22.33 21.30 23.28
CA ASN A 663 20.95 20.94 23.61
C ASN A 663 20.70 19.42 23.41
N TRP A 664 21.23 18.80 22.35
CA TRP A 664 21.19 17.33 22.19
C TRP A 664 21.79 16.61 23.38
N ARG A 665 22.95 17.08 23.91
CA ARG A 665 23.57 16.50 25.11
C ARG A 665 22.75 16.71 26.36
N LEU A 666 22.08 17.86 26.52
CA LEU A 666 21.18 18.11 27.65
C LEU A 666 19.96 17.16 27.59
N LEU A 667 19.37 16.94 26.41
CA LEU A 667 18.28 15.97 26.19
C LEU A 667 18.72 14.53 26.47
N ILE A 668 19.91 14.12 26.02
CA ILE A 668 20.49 12.79 26.32
C ILE A 668 20.68 12.63 27.85
N ASN A 669 21.20 13.62 28.53
CA ASN A 669 21.36 13.60 29.97
C ASN A 669 20.02 13.50 30.70
N GLN A 670 18.97 14.20 30.21
CA GLN A 670 17.64 14.12 30.79
C GLN A 670 17.04 12.73 30.59
N LEU A 671 17.13 12.17 29.40
CA LEU A 671 16.65 10.80 29.10
C LEU A 671 17.37 9.77 29.98
N THR A 672 18.66 9.91 30.20
CA THR A 672 19.44 8.97 31.03
C THR A 672 19.12 9.11 32.52
N ARG A 673 18.86 10.32 33.03
CA ARG A 673 18.59 10.55 34.47
C ARG A 673 17.14 10.27 34.83
N ASN A 674 16.23 10.79 34.05
CA ASN A 674 14.80 10.65 34.25
C ASN A 674 14.06 10.91 32.92
N HIS A 675 13.81 9.86 32.15
CA HIS A 675 13.13 9.94 30.87
C HIS A 675 11.63 10.26 31.01
N GLU A 676 11.02 9.95 32.16
CA GLU A 676 9.58 10.13 32.38
C GLU A 676 9.14 11.62 32.37
N VAL A 677 10.07 12.55 32.53
CA VAL A 677 9.82 14.00 32.38
C VAL A 677 9.45 14.36 30.94
N ILE A 678 9.99 13.66 29.96
CA ILE A 678 9.69 13.84 28.53
C ILE A 678 8.57 12.88 28.12
N SER A 679 7.52 13.37 27.48
CA SER A 679 6.38 12.54 27.09
C SER A 679 6.80 11.38 26.18
N VAL A 680 6.04 10.27 26.24
CA VAL A 680 6.31 9.05 25.44
C VAL A 680 6.46 9.37 23.94
N SER A 681 5.56 10.20 23.41
CA SER A 681 5.61 10.60 21.98
C SER A 681 6.87 11.41 21.65
N ASN A 682 7.31 12.27 22.55
CA ASN A 682 8.53 13.05 22.33
C ASN A 682 9.80 12.21 22.48
N ARG A 683 9.83 11.23 23.39
CA ARG A 683 10.94 10.27 23.49
C ARG A 683 11.12 9.48 22.17
N ALA A 684 9.99 8.98 21.63
CA ALA A 684 9.99 8.33 20.34
C ALA A 684 10.40 9.27 19.19
N GLY A 685 9.90 10.51 19.20
CA GLY A 685 10.26 11.53 18.21
C GLY A 685 11.74 11.93 18.23
N LEU A 686 12.37 12.05 19.43
CA LEU A 686 13.80 12.32 19.57
C LEU A 686 14.64 11.18 18.96
N ILE A 687 14.23 9.93 19.14
CA ILE A 687 14.87 8.78 18.50
C ILE A 687 14.75 8.89 16.98
N ASP A 688 13.52 9.02 16.45
CA ASP A 688 13.30 9.09 15.01
C ASP A 688 14.01 10.27 14.36
N ASP A 689 13.92 11.47 14.93
CA ASP A 689 14.60 12.67 14.41
C ASP A 689 16.11 12.50 14.43
N SER A 690 16.70 12.03 15.53
CA SER A 690 18.16 11.90 15.64
C SER A 690 18.76 10.94 14.61
N PHE A 691 18.14 9.77 14.39
CA PHE A 691 18.62 8.81 13.39
C PHE A 691 18.48 9.34 11.96
N ASN A 692 17.35 9.97 11.64
CA ASN A 692 17.14 10.53 10.31
C ASN A 692 18.03 11.75 10.03
N LEU A 693 18.24 12.61 11.02
CA LEU A 693 19.17 13.75 10.93
C LEU A 693 20.63 13.30 10.77
N ALA A 694 21.05 12.27 11.52
CA ALA A 694 22.38 11.68 11.35
C ALA A 694 22.52 11.01 9.98
N ARG A 695 21.52 10.28 9.51
CA ARG A 695 21.50 9.68 8.18
C ARG A 695 21.65 10.73 7.07
N ALA A 696 21.06 11.90 7.25
CA ALA A 696 21.12 13.03 6.33
C ALA A 696 22.37 13.94 6.50
N GLY A 697 23.21 13.68 7.50
CA GLY A 697 24.42 14.46 7.76
C GLY A 697 24.22 15.76 8.55
N TYR A 698 23.03 16.02 9.09
CA TYR A 698 22.77 17.16 9.96
C TYR A 698 23.33 16.96 11.38
N LEU A 699 23.55 15.71 11.78
CA LEU A 699 23.93 15.35 13.13
C LEU A 699 25.05 14.29 13.10
N PRO A 700 26.03 14.34 14.03
CA PRO A 700 27.03 13.30 14.15
C PRO A 700 26.45 11.92 14.40
N GLN A 701 27.04 10.86 13.81
CA GLN A 701 26.49 9.49 13.84
C GLN A 701 26.42 8.87 15.24
N ASN A 702 27.17 9.36 16.20
CA ASN A 702 27.15 8.89 17.59
C ASN A 702 25.94 9.37 18.39
N ILE A 703 25.37 10.52 18.09
CA ILE A 703 24.27 11.12 18.88
C ILE A 703 23.04 10.18 18.96
N PRO A 704 22.50 9.64 17.84
CA PRO A 704 21.37 8.72 17.94
C PRO A 704 21.69 7.44 18.74
N LEU A 705 22.91 6.94 18.63
CA LEU A 705 23.34 5.78 19.40
C LEU A 705 23.49 6.09 20.89
N GLU A 706 23.91 7.32 21.25
CA GLU A 706 23.92 7.78 22.65
C GLU A 706 22.50 7.96 23.20
N ILE A 707 21.54 8.44 22.38
CA ILE A 707 20.13 8.59 22.78
C ILE A 707 19.55 7.24 23.17
N ILE A 708 19.72 6.19 22.39
CA ILE A 708 19.10 4.89 22.68
C ILE A 708 19.64 4.17 23.92
N ARG A 709 20.68 4.68 24.57
CA ARG A 709 21.22 4.08 25.81
C ARG A 709 20.21 4.03 26.94
N TYR A 710 19.30 5.03 27.05
CA TYR A 710 18.29 5.06 28.10
C TYR A 710 17.22 3.96 27.95
N LEU A 711 17.10 3.33 26.78
CA LEU A 711 16.12 2.28 26.50
C LEU A 711 16.23 1.08 27.47
N SER A 712 17.39 0.87 28.09
CA SER A 712 17.56 -0.14 29.14
C SER A 712 16.60 0.03 30.32
N GLU A 713 16.05 1.24 30.53
CA GLU A 713 15.06 1.57 31.58
C GLU A 713 13.67 1.96 31.02
N GLU A 714 13.51 2.03 29.69
CA GLU A 714 12.27 2.43 29.04
C GLU A 714 11.20 1.33 29.11
N LYS A 715 10.02 1.66 29.61
CA LYS A 715 8.90 0.70 29.82
C LYS A 715 7.78 0.86 28.79
N ASP A 716 7.81 1.94 28.00
CA ASP A 716 6.77 2.22 27.04
C ASP A 716 7.12 1.62 25.65
N PHE A 717 6.11 1.10 24.96
CA PHE A 717 6.26 0.46 23.65
C PHE A 717 6.76 1.43 22.56
N LEU A 718 6.21 2.63 22.50
CA LEU A 718 6.43 3.55 21.37
C LEU A 718 7.90 3.95 21.15
N PRO A 719 8.70 4.31 22.19
CA PRO A 719 10.12 4.57 22.02
C PRO A 719 10.92 3.34 21.53
N TRP A 720 10.61 2.15 22.00
CA TRP A 720 11.21 0.90 21.51
C TRP A 720 10.87 0.62 20.05
N HIS A 721 9.62 0.84 19.66
CA HIS A 721 9.17 0.71 18.27
C HIS A 721 9.87 1.73 17.36
N ALA A 722 10.00 2.98 17.82
CA ALA A 722 10.76 4.01 17.09
C ALA A 722 12.23 3.62 16.92
N ALA A 723 12.88 3.09 17.97
CA ALA A 723 14.25 2.61 17.91
C ALA A 723 14.41 1.43 16.95
N SER A 724 13.53 0.44 17.01
CA SER A 724 13.53 -0.72 16.11
C SER A 724 13.45 -0.28 14.64
N ARG A 725 12.51 0.62 14.33
CA ARG A 725 12.35 1.17 12.96
C ARG A 725 13.52 2.02 12.50
N ALA A 726 14.15 2.77 13.40
CA ALA A 726 15.28 3.62 13.10
C ALA A 726 16.60 2.82 12.93
N LEU A 727 16.77 1.75 13.71
CA LEU A 727 17.91 0.84 13.61
C LEU A 727 17.90 -0.01 12.34
N TYR A 728 16.72 -0.38 11.84
CA TYR A 728 16.59 -1.27 10.69
C TYR A 728 17.29 -0.76 9.41
N PRO A 729 17.11 0.50 8.94
CA PRO A 729 17.87 1.00 7.79
C PRO A 729 19.39 1.05 8.04
N LEU A 730 19.80 1.39 9.25
CA LEU A 730 21.22 1.43 9.62
C LEU A 730 21.82 0.01 9.63
N ASP A 731 21.10 -0.96 10.17
CA ASP A 731 21.44 -2.39 10.10
C ASP A 731 21.68 -2.82 8.66
N LYS A 732 20.75 -2.51 7.75
CA LYS A 732 20.86 -2.89 6.32
C LYS A 732 21.98 -2.17 5.57
N LEU A 733 22.43 -1.02 6.03
CA LEU A 733 23.64 -0.39 5.51
C LEU A 733 24.91 -1.12 5.97
N LEU A 734 24.89 -1.72 7.15
CA LEU A 734 26.08 -2.31 7.80
C LEU A 734 26.16 -3.84 7.68
N ASP A 735 25.07 -4.55 7.41
CA ASP A 735 24.93 -6.01 7.49
C ASP A 735 25.88 -6.82 6.59
N ARG A 736 26.52 -6.19 5.58
CA ARG A 736 27.54 -6.79 4.69
C ARG A 736 28.96 -6.27 4.96
N THR A 737 29.17 -5.56 6.06
CA THR A 737 30.51 -5.02 6.41
C THR A 737 31.29 -5.95 7.34
N GLU A 738 32.62 -5.93 7.24
CA GLU A 738 33.50 -6.79 8.04
C GLU A 738 33.37 -6.57 9.56
N ASN A 739 33.04 -5.35 9.98
CA ASN A 739 32.90 -4.96 11.38
C ASN A 739 31.47 -5.03 11.93
N TYR A 740 30.56 -5.67 11.25
CA TYR A 740 29.14 -5.72 11.61
C TYR A 740 28.89 -6.28 13.03
N ASN A 741 29.71 -7.26 13.46
CA ASN A 741 29.64 -7.82 14.81
C ASN A 741 29.82 -6.79 15.93
N ILE A 742 30.59 -5.71 15.70
CA ILE A 742 30.79 -4.62 16.66
C ILE A 742 29.49 -3.83 16.85
N PHE A 743 28.76 -3.57 15.76
CA PHE A 743 27.47 -2.92 15.80
C PHE A 743 26.45 -3.80 16.55
N ASN A 744 26.39 -5.08 16.23
CA ASN A 744 25.51 -6.04 16.90
C ASN A 744 25.76 -6.09 18.41
N GLU A 745 27.01 -6.14 18.83
CA GLU A 745 27.38 -6.15 20.25
C GLU A 745 26.89 -4.87 20.96
N TYR A 746 27.07 -3.70 20.31
CA TYR A 746 26.62 -2.44 20.88
C TYR A 746 25.09 -2.45 21.10
N ILE A 747 24.31 -2.86 20.09
CA ILE A 747 22.85 -2.88 20.20
C ILE A 747 22.40 -3.90 21.25
N LEU A 748 23.00 -5.10 21.28
CA LEU A 748 22.66 -6.11 22.27
C LEU A 748 22.88 -5.64 23.72
N ARG A 749 23.88 -4.78 23.99
CA ARG A 749 24.06 -4.18 25.33
C ARG A 749 22.87 -3.30 25.73
N GLN A 750 22.25 -2.57 24.78
CA GLN A 750 21.09 -1.73 25.07
C GLN A 750 19.82 -2.56 25.31
N VAL A 751 19.68 -3.69 24.60
CA VAL A 751 18.49 -4.58 24.65
C VAL A 751 18.51 -5.51 25.86
N ALA A 752 19.69 -5.87 26.36
CA ALA A 752 19.88 -6.96 27.33
C ALA A 752 19.06 -6.82 28.62
N SER A 753 18.99 -5.62 29.22
CA SER A 753 18.23 -5.38 30.46
C SER A 753 16.75 -5.67 30.26
N MET A 754 16.13 -5.10 29.22
CA MET A 754 14.70 -5.29 28.97
C MET A 754 14.37 -6.69 28.49
N TYR A 755 15.26 -7.32 27.71
CA TYR A 755 15.09 -8.71 27.29
C TYR A 755 14.99 -9.66 28.50
N LEU A 756 15.84 -9.45 29.52
CA LEU A 756 15.79 -10.24 30.76
C LEU A 756 14.55 -9.90 31.62
N LYS A 757 14.19 -8.61 31.74
CA LYS A 757 13.02 -8.16 32.53
C LYS A 757 11.70 -8.68 31.97
N LEU A 758 11.51 -8.63 30.63
CA LEU A 758 10.26 -9.01 29.99
C LEU A 758 10.13 -10.53 29.79
N GLY A 759 11.24 -11.23 29.53
CA GLY A 759 11.26 -12.66 29.28
C GLY A 759 10.45 -13.10 28.08
N TRP A 760 10.39 -14.41 27.84
CA TRP A 760 9.59 -15.01 26.78
C TRP A 760 8.12 -15.14 27.19
N PRO A 761 7.15 -14.99 26.23
CA PRO A 761 5.74 -15.13 26.54
C PRO A 761 5.40 -16.57 26.94
N THR A 762 4.49 -16.73 27.88
CA THR A 762 3.95 -18.05 28.29
C THR A 762 2.63 -18.33 27.55
N ASN A 763 2.34 -19.61 27.25
CA ASN A 763 1.21 -20.05 26.43
C ASN A 763 -0.21 -19.77 27.00
N ASN A 764 -0.40 -18.95 28.01
CA ASN A 764 -1.70 -18.66 28.62
C ASN A 764 -2.50 -17.60 27.83
N LEU A 765 -2.94 -17.95 26.64
CA LEU A 765 -3.57 -17.07 25.64
C LEU A 765 -4.99 -16.60 25.97
N ASN A 766 -5.75 -17.33 26.77
CA ASN A 766 -7.17 -17.02 27.03
C ASN A 766 -7.41 -15.78 27.89
N LYS A 767 -6.34 -15.13 28.43
CA LYS A 767 -6.43 -13.88 29.18
C LYS A 767 -5.98 -12.64 28.39
N LEU A 768 -5.38 -12.81 27.20
CA LEU A 768 -4.73 -11.74 26.44
C LEU A 768 -5.70 -10.82 25.64
N LEU A 769 -6.92 -11.26 25.42
CA LEU A 769 -7.96 -10.44 24.75
C LEU A 769 -8.63 -9.41 25.66
N ILE A 770 -8.20 -9.30 26.92
CA ILE A 770 -8.78 -8.37 27.92
C ILE A 770 -7.75 -7.30 28.32
N GLN A 771 -7.78 -6.21 27.62
CA GLN A 771 -7.63 -4.79 28.00
C GLN A 771 -6.35 -4.23 28.66
N ALA A 772 -5.51 -4.93 29.36
CA ALA A 772 -4.46 -4.27 30.17
C ALA A 772 -3.01 -4.49 29.69
N SER A 773 -2.79 -5.32 28.65
CA SER A 773 -1.44 -5.80 28.38
C SER A 773 -0.97 -5.70 26.92
N TYR A 774 -1.74 -5.05 26.02
CA TYR A 774 -1.35 -4.98 24.59
C TYR A 774 0.01 -4.33 24.40
N GLN A 775 0.21 -3.12 24.92
CA GLN A 775 1.48 -2.39 24.80
C GLN A 775 2.65 -3.16 25.42
N HIS A 776 2.39 -3.86 26.52
CA HIS A 776 3.40 -4.68 27.19
C HIS A 776 3.77 -5.93 26.36
N GLU A 777 2.81 -6.58 25.70
CA GLU A 777 3.09 -7.73 24.83
C GLU A 777 3.79 -7.32 23.53
N GLU A 778 3.43 -6.18 22.94
CA GLU A 778 4.14 -5.62 21.79
C GLU A 778 5.54 -5.14 22.15
N LEU A 779 5.72 -4.51 23.31
CA LEU A 779 7.04 -4.19 23.84
C LEU A 779 7.90 -5.44 24.00
N ARG A 780 7.35 -6.51 24.59
CA ARG A 780 8.05 -7.82 24.72
C ARG A 780 8.46 -8.36 23.34
N ARG A 781 7.54 -8.32 22.39
CA ARG A 781 7.78 -8.77 21.02
C ARG A 781 8.90 -7.96 20.34
N GLU A 782 8.87 -6.62 20.42
CA GLU A 782 9.89 -5.75 19.85
C GLU A 782 11.29 -6.05 20.43
N VAL A 783 11.37 -6.19 21.75
CA VAL A 783 12.62 -6.48 22.45
C VAL A 783 13.16 -7.88 22.09
N ILE A 784 12.29 -8.90 21.97
CA ILE A 784 12.69 -10.24 21.52
C ILE A 784 13.14 -10.20 20.05
N MET A 785 12.43 -9.49 19.20
CA MET A 785 12.79 -9.31 17.79
C MET A 785 14.19 -8.70 17.65
N LEU A 786 14.46 -7.58 18.34
CA LEU A 786 15.79 -6.97 18.34
C LEU A 786 16.86 -7.92 18.88
N ALA A 787 16.59 -8.61 19.99
CA ALA A 787 17.54 -9.56 20.55
C ALA A 787 17.90 -10.68 19.57
N CYS A 788 16.91 -11.31 18.94
CA CYS A 788 17.15 -12.36 17.94
C CYS A 788 17.85 -11.81 16.69
N SER A 789 17.41 -10.71 16.16
CA SER A 789 17.98 -10.12 14.92
C SER A 789 19.43 -9.72 15.07
N PHE A 790 19.86 -9.24 16.24
CA PHE A 790 21.24 -8.87 16.53
C PHE A 790 22.08 -9.99 17.13
N GLY A 791 21.60 -11.24 17.15
CA GLY A 791 22.43 -12.39 17.46
C GLY A 791 22.55 -12.74 18.95
N ASN A 792 21.54 -12.44 19.78
CA ASN A 792 21.50 -12.88 21.18
C ASN A 792 21.45 -14.40 21.28
N LYS A 793 22.50 -15.00 21.88
CA LYS A 793 22.66 -16.46 21.96
C LYS A 793 21.50 -17.16 22.66
N HIS A 794 20.94 -16.59 23.72
CA HIS A 794 19.80 -17.14 24.43
C HIS A 794 18.54 -17.11 23.56
N CYS A 795 18.31 -16.01 22.82
CA CYS A 795 17.21 -15.88 21.89
C CYS A 795 17.28 -16.96 20.79
N HIS A 796 18.44 -17.11 20.17
CA HIS A 796 18.70 -18.13 19.14
C HIS A 796 18.45 -19.55 19.66
N GLN A 797 18.94 -19.86 20.86
CA GLN A 797 18.74 -21.17 21.47
C GLN A 797 17.27 -21.44 21.78
N GLN A 798 16.53 -20.45 22.29
CA GLN A 798 15.08 -20.59 22.54
C GLN A 798 14.30 -20.80 21.25
N ALA A 799 14.60 -20.04 20.20
CA ALA A 799 13.95 -20.20 18.90
C ALA A 799 14.22 -21.58 18.31
N ALA A 800 15.48 -22.04 18.31
CA ALA A 800 15.85 -23.37 17.83
C ALA A 800 15.17 -24.49 18.63
N THR A 801 15.06 -24.34 19.95
CA THR A 801 14.38 -25.33 20.82
C THR A 801 12.87 -25.41 20.48
N LEU A 802 12.21 -24.27 20.31
CA LEU A 802 10.78 -24.22 20.00
C LEU A 802 10.47 -24.79 18.60
N ILE A 803 11.32 -24.55 17.61
CA ILE A 803 11.20 -25.12 16.26
C ILE A 803 11.39 -26.63 16.31
N SER A 804 12.44 -27.10 17.00
CA SER A 804 12.73 -28.55 17.15
C SER A 804 11.59 -29.28 17.87
N ASP A 805 10.99 -28.69 18.92
CA ASP A 805 9.78 -29.25 19.56
C ASP A 805 8.61 -29.32 18.58
N TRP A 806 8.39 -28.30 17.78
CA TRP A 806 7.33 -28.31 16.77
C TRP A 806 7.54 -29.39 15.71
N ILE A 807 8.76 -29.52 15.17
CA ILE A 807 9.09 -30.55 14.17
C ILE A 807 8.87 -31.95 14.77
N SER A 808 9.42 -32.24 15.96
CA SER A 808 9.37 -33.57 16.58
C SER A 808 7.97 -33.96 17.03
N SER A 809 7.19 -33.04 17.61
CA SER A 809 5.85 -33.32 18.13
C SER A 809 4.74 -33.10 17.09
N ASN A 810 5.03 -32.49 15.97
CA ASN A 810 4.07 -32.00 14.99
C ASN A 810 2.95 -31.10 15.59
N ARG A 811 3.19 -30.54 16.78
CA ARG A 811 2.27 -29.63 17.49
C ARG A 811 2.93 -28.29 17.69
N ASN A 812 2.35 -27.26 17.10
CA ASN A 812 2.85 -25.89 17.26
C ASN A 812 2.48 -25.33 18.63
N ARG A 813 3.46 -25.30 19.55
CA ARG A 813 3.35 -24.72 20.89
C ARG A 813 4.02 -23.35 20.99
N ILE A 814 4.54 -22.82 19.89
CA ILE A 814 5.20 -21.50 19.85
C ILE A 814 4.15 -20.43 20.16
N PRO A 815 4.44 -19.54 21.13
CA PRO A 815 3.52 -18.46 21.48
C PRO A 815 3.19 -17.57 20.27
N LEU A 816 1.93 -17.19 20.10
CA LEU A 816 1.43 -16.53 18.89
C LEU A 816 2.17 -15.25 18.53
N ASN A 817 2.47 -14.40 19.51
CA ASN A 817 3.08 -13.09 19.31
C ASN A 817 4.56 -13.13 18.91
N VAL A 818 5.20 -14.29 18.93
CA VAL A 818 6.62 -14.47 18.56
C VAL A 818 6.84 -15.54 17.50
N ARG A 819 5.76 -16.06 16.87
CA ARG A 819 5.87 -17.11 15.84
C ARG A 819 6.70 -16.67 14.66
N ASP A 820 6.47 -15.47 14.16
CA ASP A 820 7.22 -14.88 13.05
C ASP A 820 8.72 -14.79 13.37
N ILE A 821 9.07 -14.34 14.57
CA ILE A 821 10.46 -14.25 15.04
C ILE A 821 11.08 -15.66 15.12
N VAL A 822 10.36 -16.60 15.74
CA VAL A 822 10.86 -17.97 15.94
C VAL A 822 11.02 -18.70 14.60
N TYR A 823 10.06 -18.57 13.68
CA TYR A 823 10.15 -19.18 12.36
C TYR A 823 11.31 -18.65 11.55
N CYS A 824 11.44 -17.32 11.47
CA CYS A 824 12.54 -16.65 10.77
C CYS A 824 13.89 -17.05 11.37
N THR A 825 14.06 -16.92 12.69
CA THR A 825 15.30 -17.28 13.40
C THR A 825 15.64 -18.77 13.23
N GLY A 826 14.63 -19.66 13.29
CA GLY A 826 14.83 -21.09 13.09
C GLY A 826 15.33 -21.41 11.68
N VAL A 827 14.71 -20.82 10.66
CA VAL A 827 15.11 -21.01 9.25
C VAL A 827 16.52 -20.44 8.98
N SER A 828 16.92 -19.33 9.62
CA SER A 828 18.24 -18.75 9.42
C SER A 828 19.37 -19.51 10.11
N LEU A 829 19.08 -20.21 11.21
CA LEU A 829 20.11 -20.85 12.03
C LEU A 829 20.25 -22.36 11.79
N MET A 830 19.24 -23.00 11.24
CA MET A 830 19.15 -24.45 11.12
C MET A 830 19.29 -24.89 9.66
N ASP A 831 19.23 -26.19 9.42
CA ASP A 831 19.49 -26.80 8.12
C ASP A 831 18.29 -26.77 7.14
N GLU A 832 18.51 -27.31 5.93
CA GLU A 832 17.50 -27.43 4.88
C GLU A 832 16.23 -28.17 5.34
N ASP A 833 16.35 -29.13 6.27
CA ASP A 833 15.19 -29.91 6.76
C ASP A 833 14.17 -29.00 7.47
N VAL A 834 14.64 -27.96 8.17
CA VAL A 834 13.76 -26.94 8.79
C VAL A 834 13.06 -26.09 7.73
N TRP A 835 13.78 -25.67 6.70
CA TRP A 835 13.21 -24.91 5.59
C TRP A 835 12.12 -25.73 4.87
N GLU A 836 12.39 -27.01 4.56
CA GLU A 836 11.40 -27.92 3.94
C GLU A 836 10.20 -28.17 4.85
N PHE A 837 10.40 -28.27 6.16
CA PHE A 837 9.29 -28.39 7.11
C PHE A 837 8.40 -27.14 7.08
N ILE A 838 8.96 -25.94 7.11
CA ILE A 838 8.23 -24.66 7.02
C ILE A 838 7.51 -24.57 5.67
N TRP A 839 8.17 -24.97 4.57
CA TRP A 839 7.59 -25.03 3.24
C TRP A 839 6.37 -25.96 3.18
N MET A 840 6.48 -27.14 3.76
CA MET A 840 5.35 -28.09 3.87
C MET A 840 4.20 -27.48 4.70
N LYS A 841 4.51 -26.80 5.80
CA LYS A 841 3.50 -26.12 6.64
C LYS A 841 2.81 -24.98 5.90
N PHE A 842 3.54 -24.19 5.12
CA PHE A 842 2.99 -23.15 4.25
C PHE A 842 1.93 -23.71 3.29
N HIS A 843 2.18 -24.88 2.68
CA HIS A 843 1.22 -25.50 1.77
C HIS A 843 0.04 -26.19 2.47
N SER A 844 0.22 -26.67 3.69
CA SER A 844 -0.82 -27.39 4.41
C SER A 844 -1.76 -26.52 5.24
N THR A 845 -1.33 -25.32 5.65
CA THR A 845 -2.16 -24.42 6.46
C THR A 845 -3.26 -23.75 5.63
N THR A 846 -4.45 -23.62 6.22
CA THR A 846 -5.58 -22.87 5.65
C THR A 846 -5.79 -21.52 6.33
N ALA A 847 -5.07 -21.25 7.43
CA ALA A 847 -5.12 -19.98 8.15
C ALA A 847 -4.23 -18.95 7.43
N VAL A 848 -4.83 -17.90 6.90
CA VAL A 848 -4.13 -16.90 6.08
C VAL A 848 -3.05 -16.13 6.86
N SER A 849 -3.27 -15.86 8.15
CA SER A 849 -2.27 -15.21 9.02
C SER A 849 -1.02 -16.06 9.23
N GLU A 850 -1.19 -17.38 9.46
CA GLU A 850 -0.09 -18.32 9.57
C GLU A 850 0.66 -18.49 8.25
N LYS A 851 -0.07 -18.56 7.14
CA LYS A 851 0.49 -18.69 5.79
C LYS A 851 1.45 -17.56 5.45
N LYS A 852 1.08 -16.33 5.81
CA LYS A 852 1.90 -15.15 5.58
C LYS A 852 3.25 -15.26 6.30
N ILE A 853 3.25 -15.51 7.61
CA ILE A 853 4.49 -15.56 8.40
C ILE A 853 5.37 -16.76 8.05
N LEU A 854 4.79 -17.88 7.61
CA LEU A 854 5.55 -19.04 7.11
C LEU A 854 6.28 -18.70 5.81
N LEU A 855 5.62 -18.00 4.87
CA LEU A 855 6.24 -17.57 3.63
C LEU A 855 7.36 -16.54 3.86
N GLU A 856 7.15 -15.60 4.76
CA GLU A 856 8.17 -14.63 5.17
C GLU A 856 9.38 -15.34 5.81
N ALA A 857 9.16 -16.33 6.68
CA ALA A 857 10.22 -17.09 7.32
C ALA A 857 11.14 -17.82 6.33
N LEU A 858 10.60 -18.33 5.22
CA LEU A 858 11.39 -19.00 4.17
C LEU A 858 12.44 -18.05 3.53
N THR A 859 12.21 -16.77 3.57
CA THR A 859 13.14 -15.74 3.05
C THR A 859 14.28 -15.43 4.01
N CYS A 860 14.22 -15.93 5.25
CA CYS A 860 15.24 -15.70 6.27
C CYS A 860 16.43 -16.68 6.20
N SER A 861 16.42 -17.64 5.28
CA SER A 861 17.50 -18.63 5.13
C SER A 861 18.84 -17.98 4.80
N ASP A 862 19.93 -18.52 5.36
CA ASP A 862 21.30 -18.15 5.01
C ASP A 862 21.79 -18.94 3.77
N ASP A 863 21.07 -20.02 3.38
CA ASP A 863 21.43 -20.80 2.18
C ASP A 863 20.94 -20.09 0.90
N ARG A 864 21.91 -19.69 0.10
CA ARG A 864 21.70 -18.99 -1.17
C ARG A 864 20.95 -19.84 -2.22
N ASN A 865 21.09 -21.19 -2.16
CA ASN A 865 20.36 -22.08 -3.08
C ASN A 865 18.87 -22.11 -2.77
N LEU A 866 18.51 -22.17 -1.48
CA LEU A 866 17.12 -22.12 -1.02
C LEU A 866 16.48 -20.77 -1.35
N LEU A 867 17.19 -19.67 -1.15
CA LEU A 867 16.73 -18.33 -1.52
C LEU A 867 16.51 -18.21 -3.05
N ASN A 868 17.44 -18.72 -3.86
CA ASN A 868 17.29 -18.73 -5.32
C ASN A 868 16.15 -19.64 -5.78
N ARG A 869 15.96 -20.80 -5.15
CA ARG A 869 14.82 -21.68 -5.37
C ARG A 869 13.50 -20.96 -5.10
N LEU A 870 13.40 -20.26 -3.97
CA LEU A 870 12.22 -19.51 -3.57
C LEU A 870 11.90 -18.37 -4.58
N LEU A 871 12.91 -17.62 -5.02
CA LEU A 871 12.77 -16.60 -6.07
C LEU A 871 12.19 -17.19 -7.37
N ASN A 872 12.66 -18.34 -7.80
CA ASN A 872 12.13 -18.98 -9.00
C ASN A 872 10.69 -19.49 -8.80
N LEU A 873 10.36 -20.02 -7.63
CA LEU A 873 9.01 -20.48 -7.28
C LEU A 873 8.01 -19.30 -7.19
N SER A 874 8.45 -18.10 -6.83
CA SER A 874 7.59 -16.92 -6.79
C SER A 874 7.02 -16.51 -8.14
N LEU A 875 7.62 -16.93 -9.26
CA LEU A 875 7.07 -16.70 -10.61
C LEU A 875 5.89 -17.64 -10.93
N ASN A 876 5.68 -18.70 -10.17
CA ASN A 876 4.56 -19.62 -10.37
C ASN A 876 3.38 -19.22 -9.46
N SER A 877 2.39 -18.56 -10.04
CA SER A 877 1.19 -18.08 -9.32
C SER A 877 0.30 -19.19 -8.75
N GLU A 878 0.57 -20.46 -9.06
CA GLU A 878 -0.08 -21.62 -8.44
C GLU A 878 0.58 -22.02 -7.11
N VAL A 879 1.85 -21.65 -6.93
CA VAL A 879 2.66 -21.98 -5.75
C VAL A 879 2.68 -20.80 -4.76
N VAL A 880 2.96 -19.61 -5.27
CA VAL A 880 2.95 -18.36 -4.52
C VAL A 880 1.99 -17.40 -5.22
N LEU A 881 1.05 -16.82 -4.50
CA LEU A 881 0.08 -15.89 -5.08
C LEU A 881 0.81 -14.66 -5.66
N ASP A 882 0.31 -14.10 -6.76
CA ASP A 882 0.93 -12.97 -7.45
C ASP A 882 1.18 -11.75 -6.53
N GLN A 883 0.27 -11.50 -5.60
CA GLN A 883 0.41 -10.44 -4.59
C GLN A 883 1.53 -10.72 -3.57
N ASP A 884 1.73 -11.99 -3.20
CA ASP A 884 2.74 -12.43 -2.22
C ASP A 884 4.13 -12.57 -2.88
N ALA A 885 4.19 -12.78 -4.19
CA ALA A 885 5.43 -12.94 -4.95
C ALA A 885 6.32 -11.68 -4.87
N ILE A 886 5.72 -10.49 -4.92
CA ILE A 886 6.43 -9.23 -4.76
C ILE A 886 7.07 -9.15 -3.37
N ASP A 887 6.35 -9.52 -2.33
CA ASP A 887 6.85 -9.50 -0.95
C ASP A 887 7.98 -10.52 -0.74
N VAL A 888 7.88 -11.71 -1.34
CA VAL A 888 8.98 -12.69 -1.36
C VAL A 888 10.24 -12.10 -1.98
N ILE A 889 10.15 -11.50 -3.17
CA ILE A 889 11.31 -10.91 -3.85
C ILE A 889 11.94 -9.80 -3.01
N ILE A 890 11.12 -8.93 -2.42
CA ILE A 890 11.58 -7.85 -1.55
C ILE A 890 12.23 -8.40 -0.27
N HIS A 891 11.63 -9.40 0.39
CA HIS A 891 12.20 -9.98 1.61
C HIS A 891 13.54 -10.69 1.33
N VAL A 892 13.67 -11.38 0.19
CA VAL A 892 14.97 -11.93 -0.22
C VAL A 892 16.00 -10.81 -0.49
N ALA A 893 15.58 -9.66 -1.07
CA ALA A 893 16.45 -8.50 -1.25
C ALA A 893 16.89 -7.86 0.09
N ARG A 894 16.07 -7.98 1.13
CA ARG A 894 16.38 -7.51 2.50
C ARG A 894 17.32 -8.45 3.27
N ASN A 895 17.39 -9.73 2.86
CA ASN A 895 18.32 -10.69 3.44
C ASN A 895 19.74 -10.43 2.90
N PRO A 896 20.79 -10.27 3.75
CA PRO A 896 22.15 -9.99 3.30
C PRO A 896 22.71 -11.07 2.37
N HIS A 897 22.32 -12.34 2.55
CA HIS A 897 22.73 -13.47 1.71
C HIS A 897 21.94 -13.56 0.40
N GLY A 898 20.76 -12.92 0.32
CA GLY A 898 19.86 -12.92 -0.82
C GLY A 898 19.86 -11.64 -1.66
N ARG A 899 20.42 -10.53 -1.17
CA ARG A 899 20.30 -9.20 -1.79
C ARG A 899 20.82 -9.17 -3.22
N ASP A 900 21.99 -9.68 -3.48
CA ASP A 900 22.56 -9.77 -4.84
C ASP A 900 21.80 -10.75 -5.73
N LEU A 901 21.28 -11.85 -5.17
CA LEU A 901 20.45 -12.81 -5.89
C LEU A 901 19.14 -12.18 -6.35
N ALA A 902 18.45 -11.48 -5.45
CA ALA A 902 17.19 -10.79 -5.75
C ALA A 902 17.40 -9.66 -6.78
N TRP A 903 18.49 -8.88 -6.66
CA TRP A 903 18.86 -7.85 -7.62
C TRP A 903 19.16 -8.43 -9.01
N LYS A 904 19.91 -9.53 -9.09
CA LYS A 904 20.16 -10.25 -10.33
C LYS A 904 18.87 -10.81 -10.94
N PHE A 905 18.07 -11.50 -10.12
CA PHE A 905 16.78 -12.06 -10.52
C PHE A 905 15.83 -11.00 -11.07
N PHE A 906 15.72 -9.86 -10.39
CA PHE A 906 14.90 -8.72 -10.82
C PHE A 906 15.30 -8.23 -12.20
N ARG A 907 16.60 -8.01 -12.46
CA ARG A 907 17.09 -7.55 -13.77
C ARG A 907 16.82 -8.57 -14.88
N GLU A 908 17.08 -9.85 -14.63
CA GLU A 908 16.89 -10.94 -15.61
C GLU A 908 15.40 -11.19 -15.93
N LYS A 909 14.54 -11.06 -14.93
CA LYS A 909 13.10 -11.35 -15.05
C LYS A 909 12.23 -10.11 -15.25
N TRP A 910 12.83 -8.94 -15.38
CA TRP A 910 12.11 -7.66 -15.47
C TRP A 910 10.99 -7.64 -16.50
N LYS A 911 11.19 -8.19 -17.69
CA LYS A 911 10.16 -8.24 -18.74
C LYS A 911 8.90 -8.98 -18.26
N ILE A 912 9.08 -10.08 -17.54
CA ILE A 912 7.97 -10.90 -16.99
C ILE A 912 7.30 -10.13 -15.82
N LEU A 913 8.09 -9.57 -14.93
CA LEU A 913 7.61 -8.82 -13.77
C LEU A 913 6.85 -7.57 -14.20
N ASN A 914 7.38 -6.81 -15.14
CA ASN A 914 6.72 -5.62 -15.66
C ASN A 914 5.46 -5.95 -16.47
N ALA A 915 5.43 -7.02 -17.23
CA ALA A 915 4.22 -7.48 -17.91
C ALA A 915 3.13 -7.89 -16.90
N ARG A 916 3.51 -8.46 -15.76
CA ARG A 916 2.57 -8.91 -14.70
C ARG A 916 2.07 -7.78 -13.81
N TYR A 917 2.94 -6.84 -13.45
CA TYR A 917 2.66 -5.81 -12.42
C TYR A 917 2.68 -4.37 -12.94
N GLY A 918 3.09 -4.15 -14.19
CA GLY A 918 3.34 -2.80 -14.74
C GLY A 918 2.12 -1.90 -14.84
N GLU A 919 0.94 -2.47 -15.05
CA GLU A 919 -0.33 -1.72 -15.09
C GLU A 919 -0.95 -1.49 -13.70
N ALA A 920 -0.55 -2.27 -12.69
CA ALA A 920 -1.03 -2.11 -11.33
C ALA A 920 -0.34 -0.92 -10.66
N LEU A 921 -1.11 0.09 -10.31
CA LEU A 921 -0.66 1.29 -9.63
C LEU A 921 0.13 0.92 -8.39
N PHE A 922 1.17 1.32 -7.96
CA PHE A 922 1.98 1.00 -6.78
C PHE A 922 2.70 -0.37 -6.76
N MET A 923 2.21 -1.43 -7.40
CA MET A 923 2.86 -2.74 -7.31
C MET A 923 4.25 -2.73 -7.95
N ASN A 924 4.36 -2.16 -9.15
CA ASN A 924 5.64 -2.03 -9.85
C ASN A 924 6.60 -1.09 -9.10
N SER A 925 6.09 0.03 -8.58
CA SER A 925 6.87 0.97 -7.77
C SER A 925 7.36 0.32 -6.46
N LYS A 926 6.49 -0.43 -5.77
CA LYS A 926 6.82 -1.20 -4.56
C LYS A 926 7.94 -2.20 -4.83
N LEU A 927 7.85 -2.94 -5.94
CA LEU A 927 8.86 -3.92 -6.32
C LEU A 927 10.23 -3.26 -6.63
N ILE A 928 10.23 -2.20 -7.45
CA ILE A 928 11.46 -1.47 -7.79
C ILE A 928 12.12 -0.93 -6.52
N SER A 929 11.36 -0.19 -5.70
CA SER A 929 11.88 0.38 -4.46
C SER A 929 12.37 -0.70 -3.51
N GLY A 930 11.59 -1.75 -3.27
CA GLY A 930 11.93 -2.78 -2.29
C GLY A 930 13.16 -3.63 -2.67
N VAL A 931 13.43 -3.82 -3.96
CA VAL A 931 14.61 -4.55 -4.41
C VAL A 931 15.87 -3.67 -4.39
N THR A 932 15.73 -2.36 -4.56
CA THR A 932 16.86 -1.43 -4.66
C THR A 932 17.16 -0.69 -3.36
N GLU A 933 16.25 -0.68 -2.39
CA GLU A 933 16.27 0.13 -1.16
C GLU A 933 17.60 0.01 -0.38
N PHE A 934 18.19 -1.17 -0.34
CA PHE A 934 19.41 -1.46 0.43
C PHE A 934 20.67 -1.78 -0.40
N LEU A 935 20.61 -1.53 -1.70
CA LEU A 935 21.83 -1.48 -2.52
C LEU A 935 22.68 -0.32 -2.02
N ASN A 936 23.98 -0.56 -1.77
CA ASN A 936 24.84 0.40 -1.06
C ASN A 936 26.30 0.40 -1.51
N THR A 937 26.61 -0.20 -2.67
CA THR A 937 27.94 -0.23 -3.26
C THR A 937 28.00 0.53 -4.59
N GLU A 938 29.18 1.08 -4.94
CA GLU A 938 29.40 1.75 -6.25
C GLU A 938 29.12 0.83 -7.45
N GLU A 939 29.39 -0.47 -7.29
CA GLU A 939 29.12 -1.50 -8.32
C GLU A 939 27.59 -1.61 -8.57
N GLU A 940 26.82 -1.81 -7.52
CA GLU A 940 25.36 -1.92 -7.58
C GLU A 940 24.72 -0.65 -8.17
N LEU A 941 25.21 0.53 -7.81
CA LEU A 941 24.77 1.80 -8.37
C LEU A 941 25.05 1.88 -9.89
N ARG A 942 26.24 1.44 -10.32
CA ARG A 942 26.61 1.41 -11.74
C ARG A 942 25.72 0.42 -12.52
N GLU A 943 25.46 -0.75 -11.96
CA GLU A 943 24.55 -1.74 -12.55
C GLU A 943 23.12 -1.19 -12.69
N LEU A 944 22.61 -0.53 -11.65
CA LEU A 944 21.29 0.11 -11.68
C LEU A 944 21.19 1.18 -12.77
N LYS A 945 22.16 2.09 -12.84
CA LYS A 945 22.22 3.13 -13.91
C LYS A 945 22.32 2.52 -15.31
N ASN A 946 23.08 1.44 -15.49
CA ASN A 946 23.19 0.75 -16.77
C ASN A 946 21.88 0.03 -17.13
N PHE A 947 21.23 -0.63 -16.17
CA PHE A 947 19.95 -1.29 -16.39
C PHE A 947 18.88 -0.30 -16.89
N ILE A 948 18.78 0.87 -16.28
CA ILE A 948 17.81 1.90 -16.66
C ILE A 948 18.05 2.41 -18.10
N LYS A 949 19.31 2.54 -18.54
CA LYS A 949 19.64 2.95 -19.93
C LYS A 949 19.18 1.94 -20.99
N THR A 950 19.07 0.67 -20.62
CA THR A 950 18.65 -0.41 -21.55
C THR A 950 17.14 -0.63 -21.55
N TYR A 951 16.41 0.09 -20.70
CA TYR A 951 14.98 -0.09 -20.50
C TYR A 951 14.16 1.09 -21.06
N GLU A 952 13.27 0.78 -22.02
CA GLU A 952 12.26 1.71 -22.55
C GLU A 952 10.90 1.37 -21.92
N GLY A 953 10.33 2.22 -21.03
CA GLY A 953 9.02 1.95 -20.45
C GLY A 953 8.60 2.90 -19.33
N GLY A 954 7.33 2.77 -18.88
CA GLY A 954 6.59 3.70 -18.04
C GLY A 954 6.99 3.85 -16.56
N ALA A 955 8.06 3.21 -16.09
CA ALA A 955 8.48 3.23 -14.67
C ALA A 955 9.60 4.25 -14.36
N ALA A 956 9.80 5.25 -15.20
CA ALA A 956 10.92 6.21 -15.12
C ALA A 956 11.03 6.90 -13.75
N THR A 957 9.91 7.36 -13.17
CA THR A 957 9.90 8.04 -11.86
C THR A 957 10.34 7.12 -10.71
N SER A 958 9.90 5.85 -10.72
CA SER A 958 10.30 4.87 -9.69
C SER A 958 11.77 4.54 -9.76
N PHE A 959 12.33 4.41 -10.97
CA PHE A 959 13.76 4.19 -11.16
C PHE A 959 14.60 5.42 -10.82
N SER A 960 14.13 6.64 -11.11
CA SER A 960 14.78 7.88 -10.66
C SER A 960 14.93 7.91 -9.13
N ARG A 961 13.85 7.60 -8.41
CA ARG A 961 13.89 7.50 -6.94
C ARG A 961 14.83 6.41 -6.44
N ALA A 962 14.84 5.25 -7.11
CA ALA A 962 15.76 4.17 -6.78
C ALA A 962 17.22 4.60 -6.92
N VAL A 963 17.59 5.33 -7.98
CA VAL A 963 18.93 5.87 -8.16
C VAL A 963 19.30 6.83 -7.02
N GLU A 964 18.42 7.80 -6.70
CA GLU A 964 18.66 8.75 -5.60
C GLU A 964 18.86 8.04 -4.26
N THR A 965 18.05 7.00 -3.97
CA THR A 965 18.19 6.20 -2.74
C THR A 965 19.54 5.48 -2.68
N VAL A 966 19.96 4.83 -3.77
CA VAL A 966 21.22 4.10 -3.81
C VAL A 966 22.42 5.04 -3.79
N GLU A 967 22.35 6.20 -4.45
CA GLU A 967 23.37 7.26 -4.36
C GLU A 967 23.56 7.75 -2.92
N ALA A 968 22.45 7.99 -2.21
CA ALA A 968 22.49 8.39 -0.80
C ALA A 968 23.09 7.29 0.09
N ASN A 969 22.80 6.00 -0.17
CA ASN A 969 23.39 4.87 0.54
C ASN A 969 24.91 4.78 0.32
N VAL A 970 25.35 4.83 -0.92
CA VAL A 970 26.78 4.77 -1.29
C VAL A 970 27.54 5.95 -0.69
N ARG A 971 26.95 7.16 -0.74
CA ARG A 971 27.54 8.35 -0.13
C ARG A 971 27.70 8.20 1.38
N TRP A 972 26.65 7.72 2.07
CA TRP A 972 26.68 7.49 3.50
C TRP A 972 27.77 6.50 3.88
N GLN A 973 27.93 5.38 3.16
CA GLN A 973 28.99 4.40 3.35
C GLN A 973 30.38 5.04 3.28
N ARG A 974 30.57 5.90 2.29
CA ARG A 974 31.86 6.56 2.06
C ARG A 974 32.22 7.59 3.16
N LEU A 975 31.20 8.34 3.64
CA LEU A 975 31.45 9.47 4.53
C LEU A 975 31.45 9.07 6.01
N TYR A 976 30.58 8.17 6.43
CA TYR A 976 30.27 8.02 7.85
C TYR A 976 30.58 6.64 8.43
N LYS A 977 30.73 5.60 7.62
CA LYS A 977 30.91 4.23 8.09
C LYS A 977 32.11 4.07 9.01
N GLU A 978 33.29 4.57 8.61
CA GLU A 978 34.52 4.40 9.40
C GLU A 978 34.50 5.19 10.71
N GLU A 979 33.96 6.42 10.70
CA GLU A 979 33.80 7.22 11.92
C GLU A 979 32.88 6.51 12.92
N LEU A 980 31.75 5.96 12.43
CA LEU A 980 30.82 5.21 13.24
C LEU A 980 31.50 4.00 13.91
N PHE A 981 32.24 3.18 13.15
CA PHE A 981 32.90 2.02 13.73
C PHE A 981 34.03 2.39 14.70
N GLN A 982 34.74 3.50 14.48
CA GLN A 982 35.74 4.01 15.43
C GLN A 982 35.08 4.38 16.77
N TRP A 983 33.92 5.07 16.70
CA TRP A 983 33.17 5.42 17.89
C TRP A 983 32.62 4.18 18.61
N LEU A 984 32.06 3.21 17.88
CA LEU A 984 31.52 1.96 18.42
C LEU A 984 32.61 1.17 19.17
N ARG A 985 33.80 1.01 18.58
CA ARG A 985 34.93 0.34 19.26
C ARG A 985 35.26 1.04 20.58
N LYS A 986 35.35 2.37 20.56
CA LYS A 986 35.61 3.14 21.77
C LYS A 986 34.50 2.98 22.82
N SER A 987 33.25 2.98 22.42
CA SER A 987 32.07 2.85 23.31
C SER A 987 31.95 1.45 23.92
N LEU A 988 32.47 0.42 23.30
CA LEU A 988 32.47 -0.96 23.84
C LEU A 988 33.60 -1.24 24.81
N THR A 989 34.67 -0.43 24.81
CA THR A 989 35.81 -0.55 25.72
C THR A 989 35.62 0.19 27.05
N HIS A 990 34.62 1.07 27.11
CA HIS A 990 34.21 1.81 28.31
C HIS A 990 32.81 1.33 28.79
#